data_620eaf03d50ca869c7a7dbba529d2c39
#
_entry.id   620eaf03d50ca869c7a7dbba529d2c39
#
_cell.length_a   1.000
_cell.length_b   1.000
_cell.length_c   1.000
_cell.angle_alpha   90.00
_cell.angle_beta   90.00
_cell.angle_gamma   90.00
#
_symmetry.space_group_name_H-M   'P 1'
#
loop_
_entity.id
_entity.type
_entity.pdbx_description
1 polymer ?
#
loop_
_entity_poly.entity_id
_entity_poly.type
_entity_poly.pdbx_seq_one_letter_code
_entity_poly.pdbx_strand_id
1 'polypeptide(L)'
;MKRRIFVIAVLTAVMTGAVSVPVGVLAAGPTSPAPPASVVPPLRGDGPVTLPNGKVLPTKPAWVQESSVQAQMLAEHANDRPAFAPGGRPQPIGRNVASLSTAPGPETTVYSLGLATPGAAFATLAATTLPNGMRKEVFGFLPYWMLSDAELQWMQYQLVTTIAYFGVAARSDGSLATSSGGAPTAGWSGWNSSAMTNVTNAAHARGVRVVLTITMMAWDGGAEQAALLGNAGARAVLINNIVAAVRDRNADGVNLDFEPVFTPQRDQYTSFVRQLKAGLVAAGAGSYLTVDTTAGAATWSTGYDVAALTADGAADALFVMGYDYSWSGSSRAGGVAPLESPYILDVTDSVDDFLSLMPGSKIIWGVPYYGRTWQTTSDALNSLTRSGASGASKAYYYTGARDLAATYGRRWDDVGKVPWFTYYDSAKATWVQGYYDDPTSLTHKYDLVNARGLAGTGMWTLLMDQGDNALWNLLAAKFVTDTTPPDGGIRILPALTDASAIPVGWSAADVGSGVAFYSVQVRDLSSASWNTWLTGTTATSGYYVGVPGHSYEFRVSATDFRGNQQPWLASSPAPGSALAIGGFGRVLTDTLNVRSGAGTSFSAIDQLTKDALVAVLAGPIDAGGYAWYQVQFDFTEWPSSDYPRRGWVAAGPAGAPYLQPSVAPNVIRLSATATAATTYSPPAALVFKAGTHTGYQFNSSGAVTAQKSYTLPTDSGADTSTRTTIANQSGSWFYVTNGIWAGYWLKESSALFLYSATPATFSPARTVTFAAGTYVGYTFDGAGNVTGMKAATLSRWSTASTDARAIINGLSYLHIVNGIWAGYWILESSSTVLS
;
A
#
# COMPACT_ATOMS: atom_id res chain seq x y z
N MET A 1 14.34 -29.21 -54.79
CA MET A 1 14.85 -30.56 -55.06
C MET A 1 14.61 -31.47 -53.87
N LYS A 2 13.80 -32.52 -54.19
CA LYS A 2 13.66 -33.86 -53.53
C LYS A 2 13.71 -33.92 -52.00
N ARG A 3 12.52 -34.09 -51.34
CA ARG A 3 11.77 -35.32 -50.95
C ARG A 3 12.59 -36.40 -50.23
N ARG A 4 12.18 -36.74 -48.99
CA ARG A 4 11.51 -38.03 -48.72
C ARG A 4 10.91 -38.08 -47.32
N ILE A 5 9.63 -38.47 -47.30
CA ILE A 5 8.76 -38.90 -46.21
C ILE A 5 9.05 -40.38 -45.95
N PHE A 6 8.94 -40.85 -44.70
CA PHE A 6 8.59 -42.24 -44.41
C PHE A 6 7.62 -42.26 -43.19
N VAL A 7 6.47 -42.85 -43.48
CA VAL A 7 5.39 -43.30 -42.60
C VAL A 7 5.42 -44.83 -42.54
N ILE A 8 5.17 -45.44 -41.36
CA ILE A 8 4.60 -46.78 -41.16
C ILE A 8 4.23 -46.84 -39.67
N ALA A 9 3.02 -46.84 -39.23
CA ALA A 9 1.84 -47.72 -39.21
C ALA A 9 1.99 -48.97 -38.29
N VAL A 10 1.26 -48.88 -37.17
CA VAL A 10 0.33 -49.81 -36.51
C VAL A 10 0.56 -51.33 -36.62
N LEU A 11 0.58 -52.03 -35.47
CA LEU A 11 -0.26 -53.20 -35.24
C LEU A 11 -0.51 -53.49 -33.75
N THR A 12 -1.78 -53.66 -33.41
CA THR A 12 -2.35 -54.18 -32.16
C THR A 12 -2.32 -55.71 -32.14
N ALA A 13 -2.01 -56.36 -31.05
CA ALA A 13 -2.47 -57.73 -30.74
C ALA A 13 -2.59 -57.94 -29.25
N VAL A 14 -3.78 -58.30 -28.86
CA VAL A 14 -4.18 -58.86 -27.53
C VAL A 14 -3.84 -60.36 -27.53
N MET A 15 -3.21 -60.86 -26.48
CA MET A 15 -3.39 -62.25 -26.04
C MET A 15 -3.07 -62.43 -24.55
N THR A 16 -4.00 -62.94 -23.84
CA THR A 16 -3.98 -63.51 -22.46
C THR A 16 -3.17 -64.79 -22.43
N GLY A 17 -2.35 -64.95 -21.36
CA GLY A 17 -1.70 -66.22 -21.08
C GLY A 17 -0.91 -66.15 -19.77
N ALA A 18 -1.49 -66.71 -18.71
CA ALA A 18 -0.80 -66.96 -17.44
C ALA A 18 0.21 -68.08 -17.60
N VAL A 19 1.47 -67.84 -17.28
CA VAL A 19 2.45 -68.89 -17.03
C VAL A 19 3.29 -68.51 -15.79
N SER A 20 3.20 -69.32 -14.75
CA SER A 20 4.04 -69.30 -13.57
C SER A 20 5.45 -69.82 -13.89
N VAL A 21 6.47 -69.00 -13.53
CA VAL A 21 7.88 -69.45 -13.61
C VAL A 21 8.59 -69.09 -12.28
N PRO A 22 9.50 -69.91 -11.80
CA PRO A 22 9.95 -69.85 -10.40
C PRO A 22 10.99 -68.74 -10.13
N VAL A 23 11.03 -68.34 -8.85
CA VAL A 23 11.99 -67.41 -8.32
C VAL A 23 13.41 -67.91 -8.44
N GLY A 24 14.16 -67.30 -9.35
CA GLY A 24 15.62 -67.40 -9.40
C GLY A 24 16.30 -66.26 -8.63
N VAL A 25 17.10 -66.58 -7.68
CA VAL A 25 17.92 -65.65 -6.92
C VAL A 25 18.95 -65.04 -7.88
N LEU A 26 18.77 -63.74 -8.25
CA LEU A 26 19.79 -62.97 -8.97
C LEU A 26 20.75 -62.32 -7.95
N ALA A 27 22.01 -62.58 -8.09
CA ALA A 27 23.08 -62.03 -7.32
C ALA A 27 23.08 -60.50 -7.37
N ALA A 28 23.29 -59.86 -6.21
CA ALA A 28 23.40 -58.41 -6.08
C ALA A 28 24.61 -57.92 -6.89
N GLY A 29 24.34 -57.00 -7.84
CA GLY A 29 25.33 -56.15 -8.48
C GLY A 29 25.90 -55.13 -7.48
N PRO A 30 27.04 -54.51 -7.76
CA PRO A 30 27.70 -53.61 -6.81
C PRO A 30 26.79 -52.41 -6.51
N THR A 31 26.46 -52.24 -5.24
CA THR A 31 25.75 -51.07 -4.73
C THR A 31 26.60 -49.82 -4.94
N SER A 32 26.09 -48.85 -5.67
CA SER A 32 26.64 -47.48 -5.64
C SER A 32 26.76 -47.04 -4.19
N PRO A 33 27.84 -46.39 -3.79
CA PRO A 33 27.97 -45.90 -2.43
C PRO A 33 26.83 -44.90 -2.17
N ALA A 34 26.14 -45.08 -1.05
CA ALA A 34 25.17 -44.14 -0.56
C ALA A 34 25.84 -42.74 -0.48
N PRO A 35 25.13 -41.67 -0.86
CA PRO A 35 25.71 -40.34 -0.65
C PRO A 35 26.09 -40.20 0.84
N PRO A 36 27.22 -39.54 1.13
CA PRO A 36 27.63 -39.37 2.52
C PRO A 36 26.46 -38.75 3.28
N ALA A 37 26.11 -39.35 4.42
CA ALA A 37 25.14 -38.81 5.34
C ALA A 37 25.55 -37.35 5.59
N SER A 38 24.67 -36.41 5.25
CA SER A 38 24.87 -35.01 5.57
C SER A 38 25.06 -34.95 7.08
N VAL A 39 26.27 -34.62 7.51
CA VAL A 39 26.57 -34.40 8.92
C VAL A 39 25.80 -33.13 9.28
N VAL A 40 24.59 -33.31 9.83
CA VAL A 40 23.87 -32.21 10.44
C VAL A 40 24.76 -31.69 11.55
N PRO A 41 25.23 -30.45 11.51
CA PRO A 41 26.09 -29.96 12.59
C PRO A 41 25.32 -30.07 13.91
N PRO A 42 25.96 -30.45 15.01
CA PRO A 42 25.30 -30.53 16.30
C PRO A 42 24.72 -29.18 16.65
N LEU A 43 23.45 -29.16 17.13
CA LEU A 43 22.82 -27.95 17.61
C LEU A 43 23.72 -27.26 18.62
N ARG A 44 23.99 -25.98 18.39
CA ARG A 44 24.69 -25.13 19.37
C ARG A 44 23.81 -25.02 20.62
N GLY A 45 24.38 -25.20 21.80
CA GLY A 45 23.65 -25.05 23.07
C GLY A 45 23.23 -23.61 23.32
N ASP A 46 22.53 -23.37 24.42
CA ASP A 46 22.07 -22.00 24.81
C ASP A 46 23.21 -21.15 25.42
N GLY A 47 24.39 -21.70 25.57
CA GLY A 47 25.61 -21.03 26.12
C GLY A 47 26.25 -20.04 25.15
N PRO A 48 27.43 -19.50 25.53
CA PRO A 48 28.23 -18.63 24.67
C PRO A 48 28.54 -19.30 23.34
N VAL A 49 28.39 -18.56 22.25
CA VAL A 49 28.68 -19.03 20.88
C VAL A 49 29.78 -18.15 20.28
N THR A 50 30.79 -18.79 19.70
CA THR A 50 31.78 -18.10 18.88
C THR A 50 31.38 -18.24 17.42
N LEU A 51 31.11 -17.10 16.77
CA LEU A 51 30.76 -17.03 15.35
C LEU A 51 32.00 -17.26 14.47
N PRO A 52 31.82 -17.58 13.17
CA PRO A 52 32.94 -17.78 12.23
C PRO A 52 33.88 -16.57 12.12
N ASN A 53 33.37 -15.34 12.31
CA ASN A 53 34.12 -14.10 12.31
C ASN A 53 34.91 -13.84 13.62
N GLY A 54 34.87 -14.76 14.59
CA GLY A 54 35.56 -14.69 15.89
C GLY A 54 34.76 -13.91 16.96
N LYS A 55 33.62 -13.37 16.68
CA LYS A 55 32.74 -12.69 17.64
C LYS A 55 32.16 -13.69 18.63
N VAL A 56 32.26 -13.41 19.92
CA VAL A 56 31.71 -14.25 20.97
C VAL A 56 30.37 -13.66 21.45
N LEU A 57 29.29 -14.39 21.21
CA LEU A 57 27.97 -14.09 21.77
C LEU A 57 27.88 -14.74 23.15
N PRO A 58 27.54 -14.00 24.23
CA PRO A 58 27.67 -14.50 25.62
C PRO A 58 26.71 -15.65 25.95
N THR A 59 25.44 -15.56 25.58
CA THR A 59 24.40 -16.57 25.78
C THR A 59 23.26 -16.31 24.82
N LYS A 60 22.37 -17.28 24.67
CA LYS A 60 21.12 -17.09 23.90
C LYS A 60 20.30 -15.98 24.52
N PRO A 61 19.99 -14.90 23.76
CA PRO A 61 19.19 -13.80 24.27
C PRO A 61 17.74 -14.21 24.49
N ALA A 62 17.07 -13.54 25.43
CA ALA A 62 15.67 -13.83 25.75
C ALA A 62 14.74 -13.62 24.52
N TRP A 63 15.01 -12.60 23.66
CA TRP A 63 14.20 -12.34 22.47
C TRP A 63 14.10 -13.52 21.48
N VAL A 64 15.03 -14.46 21.51
CA VAL A 64 14.94 -15.68 20.69
C VAL A 64 13.78 -16.60 21.16
N GLN A 65 13.26 -16.38 22.36
CA GLN A 65 12.21 -17.17 22.99
C GLN A 65 11.12 -16.36 23.68
N GLU A 66 11.14 -15.03 23.55
CA GLU A 66 10.16 -14.13 24.15
C GLU A 66 9.34 -13.37 23.08
N SER A 67 8.34 -12.60 23.53
CA SER A 67 7.37 -11.99 22.61
C SER A 67 8.01 -11.07 21.59
N SER A 68 7.72 -11.36 20.33
CA SER A 68 8.08 -10.55 19.18
C SER A 68 7.21 -9.30 19.07
N VAL A 69 7.60 -8.37 18.20
CA VAL A 69 6.76 -7.22 17.86
C VAL A 69 5.44 -7.65 17.26
N GLN A 70 5.39 -8.77 16.51
CA GLN A 70 4.15 -9.34 15.98
C GLN A 70 3.18 -9.69 17.09
N ALA A 71 3.65 -10.38 18.13
CA ALA A 71 2.82 -10.75 19.28
C ALA A 71 2.30 -9.52 20.03
N GLN A 72 3.13 -8.49 20.19
CA GLN A 72 2.72 -7.23 20.81
C GLN A 72 1.64 -6.53 19.97
N MET A 73 1.85 -6.36 18.68
CA MET A 73 0.90 -5.73 17.78
C MET A 73 -0.40 -6.54 17.67
N LEU A 74 -0.30 -7.88 17.63
CA LEU A 74 -1.48 -8.74 17.64
C LEU A 74 -2.30 -8.55 18.93
N ALA A 75 -1.65 -8.39 20.08
CA ALA A 75 -2.31 -8.14 21.35
C ALA A 75 -2.96 -6.74 21.40
N GLU A 76 -2.27 -5.71 20.89
CA GLU A 76 -2.80 -4.35 20.78
C GLU A 76 -4.04 -4.28 19.88
N HIS A 77 -4.06 -5.03 18.78
CA HIS A 77 -5.13 -5.04 17.78
C HIS A 77 -6.11 -6.22 17.90
N ALA A 78 -6.05 -7.00 18.97
CA ALA A 78 -6.86 -8.23 19.14
C ALA A 78 -8.38 -8.01 18.98
N ASN A 79 -8.85 -6.81 19.26
CA ASN A 79 -10.26 -6.42 19.17
C ASN A 79 -10.58 -5.56 17.94
N ASP A 80 -9.58 -5.19 17.14
CA ASP A 80 -9.79 -4.39 15.95
C ASP A 80 -10.51 -5.21 14.89
N ARG A 81 -11.69 -4.75 14.52
CA ARG A 81 -12.50 -5.41 13.51
C ARG A 81 -12.55 -4.54 12.27
N PRO A 82 -12.05 -5.03 11.13
CA PRO A 82 -12.25 -4.33 9.86
C PRO A 82 -13.74 -4.06 9.66
N ALA A 83 -14.08 -2.84 9.23
CA ALA A 83 -15.45 -2.47 8.91
C ALA A 83 -15.90 -3.24 7.67
N PHE A 84 -16.81 -4.18 7.83
CA PHE A 84 -17.38 -4.94 6.72
C PHE A 84 -18.80 -4.47 6.43
N ALA A 85 -19.14 -4.39 5.14
CA ALA A 85 -20.53 -4.22 4.77
C ALA A 85 -21.34 -5.42 5.32
N PRO A 86 -22.46 -5.17 6.00
CA PRO A 86 -23.35 -6.25 6.40
C PRO A 86 -23.98 -6.86 5.14
N GLY A 87 -23.72 -8.11 4.89
CA GLY A 87 -24.37 -8.83 3.80
C GLY A 87 -23.47 -9.83 3.09
N GLY A 88 -23.47 -11.04 3.57
CA GLY A 88 -23.03 -12.21 2.86
C GLY A 88 -21.51 -12.39 2.84
N ARG A 89 -21.10 -13.63 3.02
CA ARG A 89 -19.72 -14.07 2.83
C ARG A 89 -19.30 -13.74 1.39
N PRO A 90 -18.32 -12.84 1.14
CA PRO A 90 -17.88 -12.58 -0.22
C PRO A 90 -17.38 -13.91 -0.79
N GLN A 91 -17.99 -14.36 -1.88
CA GLN A 91 -17.46 -15.53 -2.58
C GLN A 91 -16.13 -15.15 -3.21
N PRO A 92 -15.07 -15.93 -3.01
CA PRO A 92 -13.85 -15.73 -3.76
C PRO A 92 -14.19 -15.84 -5.25
N ILE A 93 -13.69 -14.93 -6.07
CA ILE A 93 -13.73 -15.11 -7.51
C ILE A 93 -12.85 -16.33 -7.76
N GLY A 94 -13.50 -17.45 -8.13
CA GLY A 94 -12.77 -18.66 -8.48
C GLY A 94 -11.77 -18.35 -9.57
N ARG A 95 -10.63 -19.04 -9.60
CA ARG A 95 -9.66 -19.04 -10.72
C ARG A 95 -10.28 -19.55 -12.04
N ASN A 96 -11.55 -19.28 -12.30
CA ASN A 96 -12.17 -19.63 -13.55
C ASN A 96 -11.75 -18.57 -14.60
N VAL A 97 -10.52 -18.74 -15.09
CA VAL A 97 -10.02 -18.04 -16.30
C VAL A 97 -10.97 -18.26 -17.48
N ALA A 98 -11.80 -19.28 -17.43
CA ALA A 98 -12.82 -19.56 -18.45
C ALA A 98 -14.06 -18.66 -18.37
N SER A 99 -14.34 -17.99 -17.27
CA SER A 99 -15.52 -17.09 -17.16
C SER A 99 -15.24 -15.62 -17.50
N LEU A 100 -13.99 -15.26 -17.75
CA LEU A 100 -13.62 -13.95 -18.31
C LEU A 100 -13.69 -13.91 -19.85
N SER A 101 -14.08 -15.01 -20.48
CA SER A 101 -14.05 -15.22 -21.94
C SER A 101 -15.40 -15.06 -22.65
N THR A 102 -16.39 -14.42 -22.10
CA THR A 102 -17.68 -14.24 -22.80
C THR A 102 -18.00 -12.81 -23.28
N ALA A 103 -17.04 -11.91 -23.17
CA ALA A 103 -17.01 -10.71 -24.01
C ALA A 103 -15.67 -10.74 -24.75
N PRO A 104 -15.61 -10.47 -26.06
CA PRO A 104 -14.37 -10.13 -26.73
C PRO A 104 -14.03 -8.71 -26.26
N GLY A 105 -13.54 -8.61 -25.03
CA GLY A 105 -12.74 -7.50 -24.60
C GLY A 105 -11.36 -7.67 -25.22
N PRO A 106 -10.63 -6.57 -25.42
CA PRO A 106 -9.26 -6.64 -25.89
C PRO A 106 -8.54 -7.64 -25.03
N GLU A 107 -7.73 -8.45 -25.66
CA GLU A 107 -6.82 -9.36 -25.01
C GLU A 107 -6.02 -8.53 -24.00
N THR A 108 -6.54 -8.42 -22.78
CA THR A 108 -5.60 -8.35 -21.69
C THR A 108 -4.67 -9.50 -22.00
N THR A 109 -3.45 -9.20 -22.29
CA THR A 109 -2.37 -10.17 -22.17
C THR A 109 -2.46 -10.57 -20.70
N VAL A 110 -3.42 -11.45 -20.42
CA VAL A 110 -3.35 -12.29 -19.26
C VAL A 110 -2.01 -12.93 -19.52
N TYR A 111 -0.97 -12.45 -18.86
CA TYR A 111 0.18 -13.27 -18.63
C TYR A 111 -0.44 -14.51 -18.00
N SER A 112 -0.83 -15.44 -18.86
CA SER A 112 -1.00 -16.79 -18.44
C SER A 112 0.42 -17.13 -17.97
N LEU A 113 0.66 -16.84 -16.69
CA LEU A 113 1.47 -17.75 -15.91
C LEU A 113 0.82 -19.07 -16.29
N GLY A 114 1.46 -19.78 -17.22
CA GLY A 114 1.00 -21.10 -17.58
C GLY A 114 0.73 -21.75 -16.26
N LEU A 115 -0.55 -21.76 -15.86
CA LEU A 115 -1.00 -22.52 -14.72
C LEU A 115 -0.81 -23.94 -15.17
N ALA A 116 0.47 -24.35 -15.11
CA ALA A 116 0.82 -25.72 -15.04
C ALA A 116 -0.07 -26.31 -13.95
N THR A 117 -0.62 -27.43 -14.25
CA THR A 117 -1.27 -28.35 -13.33
C THR A 117 -0.81 -28.09 -11.90
N PRO A 118 -1.75 -28.01 -10.94
CA PRO A 118 -1.42 -27.77 -9.54
C PRO A 118 -0.24 -28.65 -9.13
N GLY A 119 0.83 -28.05 -8.66
CA GLY A 119 2.03 -28.75 -8.19
C GLY A 119 3.30 -28.63 -9.03
N ALA A 120 3.27 -28.17 -10.29
CA ALA A 120 4.48 -28.11 -11.12
C ALA A 120 5.06 -26.70 -11.31
N ALA A 121 4.31 -25.62 -11.11
CA ALA A 121 4.72 -24.27 -11.50
C ALA A 121 5.62 -23.54 -10.47
N PHE A 122 5.72 -24.03 -9.25
CA PHE A 122 6.49 -23.34 -8.20
C PHE A 122 7.76 -24.08 -7.76
N ALA A 123 8.01 -25.26 -8.29
CA ALA A 123 9.18 -26.07 -7.92
C ALA A 123 10.52 -25.57 -8.51
N THR A 124 10.50 -24.54 -9.35
CA THR A 124 11.71 -23.99 -9.99
C THR A 124 11.73 -22.47 -9.96
N LEU A 125 11.78 -21.91 -8.75
CA LEU A 125 12.06 -20.47 -8.57
C LEU A 125 13.50 -20.07 -8.96
N ALA A 126 14.32 -20.98 -9.43
CA ALA A 126 15.75 -20.73 -9.67
C ALA A 126 16.09 -20.08 -11.03
N ALA A 127 15.15 -19.88 -11.96
CA ALA A 127 15.49 -19.33 -13.28
C ALA A 127 14.38 -18.57 -14.00
N THR A 128 13.21 -18.33 -13.41
CA THR A 128 12.13 -17.58 -14.05
C THR A 128 11.98 -16.20 -13.44
N THR A 129 11.82 -15.20 -14.28
CA THR A 129 11.47 -13.83 -13.85
C THR A 129 10.20 -13.91 -13.03
N LEU A 130 10.29 -13.42 -11.79
CA LEU A 130 9.13 -13.27 -10.91
C LEU A 130 8.11 -12.29 -11.51
N PRO A 131 6.86 -12.27 -11.05
CA PRO A 131 5.87 -11.32 -11.51
C PRO A 131 6.41 -9.88 -11.56
N ASN A 132 5.90 -9.07 -12.48
CA ASN A 132 6.23 -7.64 -12.58
C ASN A 132 7.72 -7.30 -12.77
N GLY A 133 8.50 -8.17 -13.42
CA GLY A 133 9.93 -7.94 -13.62
C GLY A 133 10.78 -8.06 -12.34
N MET A 134 10.20 -8.58 -11.26
CA MET A 134 10.91 -8.80 -9.99
C MET A 134 12.00 -9.86 -10.16
N ARG A 135 13.18 -9.58 -9.59
CA ARG A 135 14.34 -10.50 -9.59
C ARG A 135 14.45 -11.32 -8.32
N LYS A 136 13.79 -10.89 -7.27
CA LYS A 136 13.78 -11.47 -5.94
C LYS A 136 12.37 -11.50 -5.39
N GLU A 137 12.12 -12.41 -4.47
CA GLU A 137 10.87 -12.40 -3.73
C GLU A 137 10.78 -11.15 -2.85
N VAL A 138 9.61 -10.51 -2.86
CA VAL A 138 9.22 -9.45 -1.93
C VAL A 138 7.96 -9.92 -1.22
N PHE A 139 8.14 -10.37 0.01
CA PHE A 139 7.11 -10.99 0.85
C PHE A 139 6.61 -9.98 1.88
N GLY A 140 5.36 -9.56 1.79
CA GLY A 140 4.82 -8.56 2.69
C GLY A 140 3.70 -9.09 3.58
N PHE A 141 3.81 -8.90 4.89
CA PHE A 141 2.72 -9.18 5.81
C PHE A 141 1.65 -8.10 5.71
N LEU A 142 0.39 -8.52 5.56
CA LEU A 142 -0.78 -7.65 5.59
C LEU A 142 -1.64 -8.01 6.81
N PRO A 143 -1.51 -7.29 7.92
CA PRO A 143 -2.32 -7.54 9.10
C PRO A 143 -3.79 -7.17 8.89
N TYR A 144 -4.70 -7.89 9.56
CA TYR A 144 -6.14 -7.64 9.46
C TYR A 144 -6.56 -6.22 9.85
N TRP A 145 -5.80 -5.55 10.73
CA TRP A 145 -6.07 -4.16 11.13
C TRP A 145 -5.65 -3.13 10.09
N MET A 146 -4.97 -3.54 9.02
CA MET A 146 -4.61 -2.70 7.87
C MET A 146 -5.57 -2.87 6.67
N LEU A 147 -6.71 -3.53 6.84
CA LEU A 147 -7.65 -3.82 5.76
C LEU A 147 -8.67 -2.69 5.51
N SER A 148 -8.42 -1.46 5.94
CA SER A 148 -9.30 -0.34 5.60
C SER A 148 -8.96 0.24 4.23
N ASP A 149 -9.94 0.86 3.57
CA ASP A 149 -9.72 1.57 2.30
C ASP A 149 -8.67 2.70 2.46
N ALA A 150 -8.56 3.26 3.66
CA ALA A 150 -7.60 4.33 3.96
C ALA A 150 -6.16 3.83 3.91
N GLU A 151 -5.88 2.61 4.34
CA GLU A 151 -4.57 1.98 4.27
C GLU A 151 -4.34 1.31 2.90
N LEU A 152 -5.31 0.55 2.41
CA LEU A 152 -5.16 -0.22 1.17
C LEU A 152 -4.90 0.63 -0.08
N GLN A 153 -5.27 1.92 -0.06
CA GLN A 153 -4.97 2.84 -1.17
C GLN A 153 -3.46 3.01 -1.43
N TRP A 154 -2.59 2.71 -0.45
CA TRP A 154 -1.14 2.83 -0.57
C TRP A 154 -0.46 1.56 -1.06
N MET A 155 -1.21 0.47 -1.27
CA MET A 155 -0.66 -0.81 -1.69
C MET A 155 -0.08 -0.77 -3.11
N GLN A 156 1.20 -1.10 -3.24
CA GLN A 156 1.91 -1.20 -4.52
C GLN A 156 2.05 -2.67 -4.92
N TYR A 157 0.97 -3.26 -5.44
CA TYR A 157 0.93 -4.69 -5.82
C TYR A 157 2.01 -5.09 -6.81
N GLN A 158 2.47 -4.17 -7.68
CA GLN A 158 3.53 -4.44 -8.66
C GLN A 158 4.92 -4.59 -8.05
N LEU A 159 5.10 -4.21 -6.79
CA LEU A 159 6.39 -4.28 -6.07
C LEU A 159 6.43 -5.35 -4.99
N VAL A 160 5.44 -6.24 -4.96
CA VAL A 160 5.41 -7.43 -4.09
C VAL A 160 5.20 -8.68 -4.92
N THR A 161 5.67 -9.82 -4.43
CA THR A 161 5.47 -11.13 -5.05
C THR A 161 4.54 -12.01 -4.25
N THR A 162 4.48 -11.78 -2.92
CA THR A 162 3.63 -12.52 -1.99
C THR A 162 3.07 -11.57 -0.93
N ILE A 163 1.77 -11.64 -0.71
CA ILE A 163 1.07 -10.98 0.40
C ILE A 163 0.68 -12.07 1.40
N ALA A 164 1.22 -12.00 2.61
CA ALA A 164 0.90 -12.90 3.71
C ALA A 164 -0.14 -12.23 4.61
N TYR A 165 -1.39 -12.67 4.50
CA TYR A 165 -2.44 -12.18 5.38
C TYR A 165 -2.17 -12.59 6.83
N PHE A 166 -2.03 -11.65 7.74
CA PHE A 166 -1.77 -11.89 9.16
C PHE A 166 -2.99 -11.53 10.00
N GLY A 167 -3.67 -12.48 10.67
CA GLY A 167 -3.47 -13.91 10.59
C GLY A 167 -4.59 -14.60 11.35
N VAL A 168 -4.63 -15.92 11.31
CA VAL A 168 -5.62 -16.76 12.01
C VAL A 168 -4.89 -17.70 12.96
N ALA A 169 -5.26 -17.68 14.25
CA ALA A 169 -4.60 -18.52 15.24
C ALA A 169 -5.05 -19.98 15.16
N ALA A 170 -4.11 -20.90 15.39
CA ALA A 170 -4.39 -22.32 15.65
C ALA A 170 -4.66 -22.55 17.15
N ARG A 171 -5.43 -23.59 17.49
CA ARG A 171 -5.67 -24.05 18.86
C ARG A 171 -5.06 -25.41 19.10
N SER A 172 -4.91 -25.78 20.36
CA SER A 172 -4.31 -27.05 20.78
C SER A 172 -5.04 -28.30 20.28
N ASP A 173 -6.33 -28.20 19.95
CA ASP A 173 -7.13 -29.29 19.38
C ASP A 173 -7.06 -29.38 17.84
N GLY A 174 -6.31 -28.48 17.19
CA GLY A 174 -6.19 -28.37 15.73
C GLY A 174 -7.29 -27.54 15.08
N SER A 175 -8.22 -26.97 15.82
CA SER A 175 -9.18 -26.02 15.26
C SER A 175 -8.51 -24.66 14.98
N LEU A 176 -9.05 -23.93 14.00
CA LEU A 176 -8.71 -22.52 13.81
C LEU A 176 -9.54 -21.65 14.75
N ALA A 177 -8.97 -20.58 15.25
CA ALA A 177 -9.64 -19.60 16.10
C ALA A 177 -10.61 -18.74 15.29
N THR A 178 -11.68 -19.35 14.80
CA THR A 178 -12.70 -18.66 13.99
C THR A 178 -13.64 -17.80 14.82
N SER A 179 -13.80 -18.13 16.12
CA SER A 179 -14.68 -17.39 17.04
C SER A 179 -14.08 -17.33 18.44
N SER A 180 -14.47 -16.31 19.21
CA SER A 180 -14.18 -16.12 20.62
C SER A 180 -15.38 -15.45 21.28
N GLY A 181 -15.84 -15.99 22.42
CA GLY A 181 -17.04 -15.47 23.12
C GLY A 181 -18.30 -15.42 22.27
N GLY A 182 -18.45 -16.33 21.31
CA GLY A 182 -19.62 -16.41 20.40
C GLY A 182 -19.58 -15.45 19.21
N ALA A 183 -18.55 -14.60 19.08
CA ALA A 183 -18.34 -13.71 17.94
C ALA A 183 -17.14 -14.16 17.10
N PRO A 184 -17.13 -13.91 15.77
CA PRO A 184 -15.95 -14.16 14.95
C PRO A 184 -14.74 -13.40 15.48
N THR A 185 -13.54 -14.03 15.44
CA THR A 185 -12.28 -13.33 15.76
C THR A 185 -11.96 -12.27 14.71
N ALA A 186 -11.17 -11.27 15.07
CA ALA A 186 -10.76 -10.22 14.16
C ALA A 186 -10.00 -10.79 12.95
N GLY A 187 -9.02 -11.67 13.17
CA GLY A 187 -8.28 -12.34 12.10
C GLY A 187 -9.16 -13.16 11.16
N TRP A 188 -10.08 -13.96 11.69
CA TRP A 188 -11.01 -14.73 10.87
C TRP A 188 -11.99 -13.85 10.10
N SER A 189 -12.50 -12.79 10.74
CA SER A 189 -13.36 -11.80 10.09
C SER A 189 -12.65 -11.11 8.94
N GLY A 190 -11.40 -10.67 9.15
CA GLY A 190 -10.57 -10.05 8.11
C GLY A 190 -10.31 -10.97 6.94
N TRP A 191 -9.92 -12.23 7.20
CA TRP A 191 -9.72 -13.23 6.15
C TRP A 191 -10.95 -13.41 5.26
N ASN A 192 -12.13 -13.42 5.85
CA ASN A 192 -13.41 -13.62 5.14
C ASN A 192 -14.06 -12.32 4.65
N SER A 193 -13.37 -11.19 4.71
CA SER A 193 -13.93 -9.88 4.35
C SER A 193 -13.98 -9.62 2.84
N SER A 194 -14.81 -8.66 2.44
CA SER A 194 -14.80 -8.10 1.09
C SER A 194 -13.49 -7.37 0.79
N ALA A 195 -12.92 -6.66 1.77
CA ALA A 195 -11.64 -5.99 1.63
C ALA A 195 -10.53 -6.99 1.26
N MET A 196 -10.45 -8.14 1.98
CA MET A 196 -9.47 -9.18 1.64
C MET A 196 -9.78 -9.85 0.29
N THR A 197 -11.04 -9.97 -0.10
CA THR A 197 -11.41 -10.43 -1.47
C THR A 197 -10.86 -9.48 -2.52
N ASN A 198 -11.01 -8.18 -2.34
CA ASN A 198 -10.49 -7.16 -3.25
C ASN A 198 -8.96 -7.21 -3.33
N VAL A 199 -8.29 -7.35 -2.18
CA VAL A 199 -6.83 -7.54 -2.12
C VAL A 199 -6.40 -8.77 -2.91
N THR A 200 -7.04 -9.92 -2.69
CA THR A 200 -6.73 -11.17 -3.39
C THR A 200 -6.92 -11.03 -4.89
N ASN A 201 -8.04 -10.44 -5.33
CA ASN A 201 -8.30 -10.22 -6.76
C ASN A 201 -7.27 -9.27 -7.40
N ALA A 202 -6.93 -8.17 -6.73
CA ALA A 202 -5.95 -7.21 -7.22
C ALA A 202 -4.53 -7.80 -7.27
N ALA A 203 -4.18 -8.64 -6.31
CA ALA A 203 -2.93 -9.38 -6.27
C ALA A 203 -2.84 -10.40 -7.42
N HIS A 204 -3.86 -11.25 -7.56
CA HIS A 204 -3.91 -12.27 -8.60
C HIS A 204 -3.92 -11.70 -10.01
N ALA A 205 -4.59 -10.55 -10.23
CA ALA A 205 -4.56 -9.85 -11.52
C ALA A 205 -3.14 -9.41 -11.94
N ARG A 206 -2.20 -9.39 -10.98
CA ARG A 206 -0.78 -9.04 -11.19
C ARG A 206 0.17 -10.21 -10.96
N GLY A 207 -0.35 -11.42 -10.80
CA GLY A 207 0.45 -12.62 -10.54
C GLY A 207 1.02 -12.71 -9.12
N VAL A 208 0.64 -11.82 -8.24
CA VAL A 208 1.09 -11.79 -6.83
C VAL A 208 0.37 -12.87 -6.04
N ARG A 209 1.12 -13.66 -5.28
CA ARG A 209 0.57 -14.70 -4.39
C ARG A 209 -0.09 -14.09 -3.16
N VAL A 210 -1.14 -14.74 -2.68
CA VAL A 210 -1.77 -14.46 -1.40
C VAL A 210 -1.74 -15.72 -0.54
N VAL A 211 -1.11 -15.64 0.63
CA VAL A 211 -1.02 -16.76 1.58
C VAL A 211 -1.68 -16.42 2.90
N LEU A 212 -2.25 -17.43 3.56
CA LEU A 212 -2.84 -17.30 4.89
C LEU A 212 -1.78 -17.56 5.95
N THR A 213 -1.53 -16.61 6.84
CA THR A 213 -0.68 -16.85 8.00
C THR A 213 -1.47 -17.53 9.11
N ILE A 214 -0.97 -18.70 9.55
CA ILE A 214 -1.47 -19.43 10.70
C ILE A 214 -0.54 -19.17 11.87
N THR A 215 -1.05 -18.50 12.89
CA THR A 215 -0.26 -18.11 14.07
C THR A 215 -0.46 -19.09 15.23
N MET A 216 0.58 -19.29 16.03
CA MET A 216 0.47 -19.93 17.34
C MET A 216 1.51 -19.34 18.29
N MET A 217 1.07 -18.35 19.06
CA MET A 217 1.93 -17.65 20.01
C MET A 217 2.04 -18.45 21.32
N ALA A 218 3.26 -18.86 21.66
CA ALA A 218 3.55 -19.78 22.78
C ALA A 218 4.37 -19.12 23.91
N TRP A 219 4.19 -17.79 24.07
CA TRP A 219 4.96 -16.98 25.04
C TRP A 219 4.64 -17.27 26.51
N ASP A 220 3.57 -18.05 26.76
CA ASP A 220 3.16 -18.53 28.08
C ASP A 220 3.85 -19.83 28.53
N GLY A 221 4.88 -20.28 27.79
CA GLY A 221 5.58 -21.55 28.02
C GLY A 221 5.15 -22.68 27.10
N GLY A 222 4.25 -22.42 26.13
CA GLY A 222 3.99 -23.29 24.99
C GLY A 222 3.22 -24.57 25.25
N ALA A 223 2.45 -24.66 26.35
CA ALA A 223 1.69 -25.87 26.68
C ALA A 223 0.67 -26.24 25.58
N GLU A 224 -0.05 -25.27 25.02
CA GLU A 224 -1.00 -25.51 23.92
C GLU A 224 -0.29 -25.95 22.65
N GLN A 225 0.85 -25.33 22.33
CA GLN A 225 1.67 -25.70 21.16
C GLN A 225 2.20 -27.13 21.31
N ALA A 226 2.70 -27.50 22.50
CA ALA A 226 3.16 -28.86 22.78
C ALA A 226 2.01 -29.86 22.65
N ALA A 227 0.80 -29.54 23.11
CA ALA A 227 -0.37 -30.39 22.98
C ALA A 227 -0.76 -30.60 21.51
N LEU A 228 -0.78 -29.53 20.69
CA LEU A 228 -1.05 -29.61 19.26
C LEU A 228 0.01 -30.47 18.55
N LEU A 229 1.28 -30.11 18.71
CA LEU A 229 2.38 -30.73 17.97
C LEU A 229 2.62 -32.18 18.40
N GLY A 230 2.38 -32.53 19.66
CA GLY A 230 2.47 -33.89 20.20
C GLY A 230 1.33 -34.81 19.77
N ASN A 231 0.19 -34.27 19.35
CA ASN A 231 -0.98 -35.04 19.00
C ASN A 231 -1.19 -35.12 17.48
N ALA A 232 -0.98 -36.35 16.91
CA ALA A 232 -1.14 -36.60 15.48
C ALA A 232 -2.55 -36.30 14.97
N GLY A 233 -3.60 -36.57 15.79
CA GLY A 233 -4.98 -36.27 15.45
C GLY A 233 -5.25 -34.77 15.37
N ALA A 234 -4.75 -33.99 16.33
CA ALA A 234 -4.89 -32.54 16.33
C ALA A 234 -4.13 -31.92 15.13
N ARG A 235 -2.92 -32.41 14.82
CA ARG A 235 -2.21 -31.97 13.60
C ARG A 235 -3.01 -32.24 12.32
N ALA A 236 -3.63 -33.45 12.21
CA ALA A 236 -4.45 -33.78 11.04
C ALA A 236 -5.70 -32.89 10.94
N VAL A 237 -6.35 -32.58 12.07
CA VAL A 237 -7.47 -31.63 12.13
C VAL A 237 -7.03 -30.23 11.67
N LEU A 238 -5.88 -29.75 12.15
CA LEU A 238 -5.36 -28.44 11.76
C LEU A 238 -5.05 -28.39 10.26
N ILE A 239 -4.39 -29.40 9.71
CA ILE A 239 -4.08 -29.50 8.28
C ILE A 239 -5.38 -29.41 7.45
N ASN A 240 -6.41 -30.16 7.80
CA ASN A 240 -7.68 -30.14 7.09
C ASN A 240 -8.35 -28.76 7.15
N ASN A 241 -8.33 -28.10 8.30
CA ASN A 241 -8.88 -26.76 8.47
C ASN A 241 -8.12 -25.72 7.66
N ILE A 242 -6.79 -25.80 7.65
CA ILE A 242 -5.94 -24.91 6.83
C ILE A 242 -6.21 -25.09 5.34
N VAL A 243 -6.22 -26.35 4.87
CA VAL A 243 -6.53 -26.69 3.47
C VAL A 243 -7.90 -26.14 3.05
N ALA A 244 -8.91 -26.30 3.91
CA ALA A 244 -10.24 -25.76 3.66
C ALA A 244 -10.21 -24.23 3.56
N ALA A 245 -9.55 -23.54 4.51
CA ALA A 245 -9.48 -22.09 4.54
C ALA A 245 -8.73 -21.50 3.31
N VAL A 246 -7.68 -22.17 2.84
CA VAL A 246 -6.94 -21.79 1.63
C VAL A 246 -7.80 -21.95 0.38
N ARG A 247 -8.47 -23.11 0.24
CA ARG A 247 -9.35 -23.40 -0.91
C ARG A 247 -10.55 -22.46 -0.96
N ASP A 248 -11.21 -22.24 0.17
CA ASP A 248 -12.40 -21.39 0.29
C ASP A 248 -12.14 -19.95 -0.20
N ARG A 249 -10.90 -19.50 -0.11
CA ARG A 249 -10.51 -18.14 -0.46
C ARG A 249 -9.63 -18.06 -1.70
N ASN A 250 -9.43 -19.17 -2.39
CA ASN A 250 -8.55 -19.26 -3.56
C ASN A 250 -7.14 -18.70 -3.30
N ALA A 251 -6.63 -18.91 -2.08
CA ALA A 251 -5.29 -18.47 -1.71
C ALA A 251 -4.22 -19.40 -2.30
N ASP A 252 -3.00 -18.90 -2.43
CA ASP A 252 -1.89 -19.60 -3.08
C ASP A 252 -1.09 -20.49 -2.13
N GLY A 253 -1.36 -20.40 -0.83
CA GLY A 253 -0.64 -21.16 0.16
C GLY A 253 -0.82 -20.69 1.59
N VAL A 254 0.17 -21.04 2.39
CA VAL A 254 0.19 -20.82 3.85
C VAL A 254 1.55 -20.27 4.27
N ASN A 255 1.54 -19.39 5.24
CA ASN A 255 2.66 -19.03 6.06
C ASN A 255 2.43 -19.55 7.48
N LEU A 256 3.41 -20.20 8.10
CA LEU A 256 3.32 -20.67 9.48
C LEU A 256 4.13 -19.76 10.39
N ASP A 257 3.45 -19.12 11.33
CA ASP A 257 4.06 -18.24 12.32
C ASP A 257 3.79 -18.78 13.74
N PHE A 258 4.58 -19.79 14.12
CA PHE A 258 4.54 -20.41 15.45
C PHE A 258 5.70 -19.86 16.27
N GLU A 259 5.41 -19.05 17.30
CA GLU A 259 6.42 -18.32 18.06
C GLU A 259 6.27 -18.44 19.58
N PRO A 260 7.37 -18.82 20.26
CA PRO A 260 8.50 -19.56 19.72
C PRO A 260 8.16 -21.03 19.53
N VAL A 261 8.94 -21.76 18.73
CA VAL A 261 8.95 -23.23 18.79
C VAL A 261 10.06 -23.67 19.73
N PHE A 262 9.70 -24.42 20.77
CA PHE A 262 10.66 -24.89 21.77
C PHE A 262 11.38 -26.15 21.29
N THR A 263 12.63 -26.31 21.75
CA THR A 263 13.49 -27.45 21.37
C THR A 263 12.81 -28.83 21.53
N PRO A 264 12.03 -29.14 22.57
CA PRO A 264 11.32 -30.42 22.69
C PRO A 264 10.30 -30.71 21.58
N GLN A 265 9.78 -29.66 20.88
CA GLN A 265 8.81 -29.81 19.81
C GLN A 265 9.45 -29.79 18.40
N ARG A 266 10.77 -29.76 18.30
CA ARG A 266 11.51 -29.60 17.03
C ARG A 266 11.12 -30.63 15.97
N ASP A 267 11.14 -31.90 16.31
CA ASP A 267 10.85 -32.99 15.36
C ASP A 267 9.37 -33.02 15.00
N GLN A 268 8.49 -32.78 15.98
CA GLN A 268 7.05 -32.72 15.76
C GLN A 268 6.67 -31.55 14.85
N TYR A 269 7.30 -30.41 15.05
CA TYR A 269 7.07 -29.23 14.20
C TYR A 269 7.54 -29.48 12.76
N THR A 270 8.74 -30.00 12.59
CA THR A 270 9.25 -30.39 11.27
C THR A 270 8.35 -31.41 10.58
N SER A 271 7.87 -32.42 11.33
CA SER A 271 6.91 -33.41 10.83
C SER A 271 5.58 -32.75 10.42
N PHE A 272 5.06 -31.83 11.23
CA PHE A 272 3.83 -31.07 10.93
C PHE A 272 3.96 -30.26 9.64
N VAL A 273 5.07 -29.53 9.46
CA VAL A 273 5.33 -28.77 8.23
C VAL A 273 5.31 -29.64 6.98
N ARG A 274 5.96 -30.80 7.02
CA ARG A 274 5.94 -31.80 5.92
C ARG A 274 4.53 -32.36 5.65
N GLN A 275 3.80 -32.69 6.71
CA GLN A 275 2.42 -33.19 6.60
C GLN A 275 1.49 -32.13 6.01
N LEU A 276 1.64 -30.86 6.43
CA LEU A 276 0.87 -29.75 5.86
C LEU A 276 1.18 -29.55 4.37
N LYS A 277 2.47 -29.53 4.00
CA LYS A 277 2.87 -29.42 2.59
C LYS A 277 2.24 -30.52 1.75
N ALA A 278 2.33 -31.76 2.21
CA ALA A 278 1.72 -32.90 1.54
C ALA A 278 0.18 -32.78 1.43
N GLY A 279 -0.47 -32.29 2.49
CA GLY A 279 -1.92 -32.06 2.51
C GLY A 279 -2.37 -31.00 1.51
N LEU A 280 -1.65 -29.88 1.43
CA LEU A 280 -1.91 -28.80 0.46
C LEU A 280 -1.76 -29.30 -0.98
N VAL A 281 -0.68 -30.03 -1.27
CA VAL A 281 -0.43 -30.61 -2.60
C VAL A 281 -1.52 -31.64 -2.97
N ALA A 282 -1.83 -32.58 -2.06
CA ALA A 282 -2.83 -33.63 -2.31
C ALA A 282 -4.24 -33.07 -2.53
N ALA A 283 -4.56 -31.95 -1.89
CA ALA A 283 -5.86 -31.31 -2.03
C ALA A 283 -5.98 -30.46 -3.32
N GLY A 284 -4.88 -30.27 -4.08
CA GLY A 284 -4.84 -29.30 -5.20
C GLY A 284 -5.17 -27.87 -4.74
N ALA A 285 -4.92 -27.57 -3.45
CA ALA A 285 -5.02 -26.22 -2.89
C ALA A 285 -3.74 -25.41 -3.25
N GLY A 286 -3.72 -24.14 -2.98
CA GLY A 286 -2.50 -23.34 -3.06
C GLY A 286 -1.41 -23.99 -2.19
N SER A 287 -0.28 -24.36 -2.80
CA SER A 287 0.71 -25.22 -2.15
C SER A 287 1.99 -24.50 -1.72
N TYR A 288 2.07 -23.18 -1.91
CA TYR A 288 3.19 -22.40 -1.41
C TYR A 288 3.18 -22.37 0.12
N LEU A 289 4.27 -22.84 0.73
CA LEU A 289 4.38 -22.95 2.18
C LEU A 289 5.66 -22.26 2.66
N THR A 290 5.50 -21.28 3.52
CA THR A 290 6.59 -20.60 4.22
C THR A 290 6.49 -20.82 5.72
N VAL A 291 7.61 -20.72 6.42
CA VAL A 291 7.70 -20.83 7.87
C VAL A 291 8.47 -19.66 8.40
N ASP A 292 7.92 -18.96 9.39
CA ASP A 292 8.59 -17.89 10.09
C ASP A 292 9.55 -18.45 11.13
N THR A 293 10.74 -17.87 11.21
CA THR A 293 11.75 -18.23 12.19
C THR A 293 12.40 -16.98 12.78
N THR A 294 12.81 -17.07 14.04
CA THR A 294 13.60 -15.98 14.64
C THR A 294 14.97 -15.88 13.98
N ALA A 295 15.55 -14.69 13.95
CA ALA A 295 16.89 -14.44 13.40
C ALA A 295 18.00 -15.28 14.08
N GLY A 296 17.79 -15.70 15.32
CA GLY A 296 18.72 -16.54 16.07
C GLY A 296 18.51 -18.05 15.92
N ALA A 297 17.58 -18.50 15.08
CA ALA A 297 17.22 -19.92 14.95
C ALA A 297 18.36 -20.78 14.38
N ALA A 298 19.24 -20.21 13.58
CA ALA A 298 20.44 -20.88 13.08
C ALA A 298 21.61 -20.79 14.04
N THR A 299 21.63 -19.85 14.98
CA THR A 299 22.71 -19.57 15.91
C THR A 299 22.61 -20.38 17.20
N TRP A 300 21.40 -20.48 17.77
CA TRP A 300 21.14 -21.19 19.02
C TRP A 300 20.19 -22.37 18.84
N SER A 301 20.14 -23.23 19.87
CA SER A 301 19.18 -24.32 19.92
C SER A 301 17.77 -23.78 20.07
N THR A 302 16.91 -24.09 19.08
CA THR A 302 15.49 -23.77 19.06
C THR A 302 14.68 -24.95 18.54
N GLY A 303 13.39 -24.87 18.55
CA GLY A 303 12.52 -25.86 17.90
C GLY A 303 12.48 -25.76 16.37
N TYR A 304 13.21 -24.81 15.78
CA TYR A 304 13.31 -24.70 14.33
C TYR A 304 14.51 -25.50 13.82
N ASP A 305 14.25 -26.61 13.16
CA ASP A 305 15.26 -27.32 12.38
C ASP A 305 15.41 -26.66 11.01
N VAL A 306 16.23 -25.62 10.95
CA VAL A 306 16.38 -24.78 9.76
C VAL A 306 16.64 -25.60 8.48
N ALA A 307 17.52 -26.61 8.56
CA ALA A 307 17.81 -27.47 7.42
C ALA A 307 16.63 -28.39 7.07
N ALA A 308 16.01 -29.03 8.06
CA ALA A 308 14.96 -29.99 7.85
C ALA A 308 13.61 -29.33 7.45
N LEU A 309 13.38 -28.09 7.91
CA LEU A 309 12.19 -27.31 7.54
C LEU A 309 12.15 -26.92 6.07
N THR A 310 13.30 -26.91 5.39
CA THR A 310 13.42 -26.58 3.96
C THR A 310 13.89 -27.72 3.09
N ALA A 311 14.07 -28.91 3.66
CA ALA A 311 14.37 -30.12 2.90
C ALA A 311 13.20 -30.48 1.96
N ASP A 312 13.44 -31.37 1.00
CA ASP A 312 12.45 -31.80 0.03
C ASP A 312 11.15 -32.29 0.69
N GLY A 313 10.03 -31.80 0.20
CA GLY A 313 8.70 -32.09 0.73
C GLY A 313 8.33 -31.32 2.02
N ALA A 314 9.15 -30.36 2.45
CA ALA A 314 8.85 -29.45 3.55
C ALA A 314 8.48 -28.04 3.01
N ALA A 315 8.83 -26.96 3.73
CA ALA A 315 8.54 -25.59 3.29
C ALA A 315 9.32 -25.20 2.03
N ASP A 316 8.73 -24.32 1.23
CA ASP A 316 9.36 -23.76 0.03
C ASP A 316 10.43 -22.75 0.39
N ALA A 317 10.19 -21.96 1.46
CA ALA A 317 11.16 -21.02 2.01
C ALA A 317 10.92 -20.78 3.51
N LEU A 318 11.96 -20.26 4.19
CA LEU A 318 11.83 -19.66 5.52
C LEU A 318 11.73 -18.14 5.36
N PHE A 319 10.77 -17.54 6.06
CA PHE A 319 10.80 -16.12 6.34
C PHE A 319 11.56 -15.93 7.65
N VAL A 320 12.76 -15.38 7.57
CA VAL A 320 13.59 -15.13 8.75
C VAL A 320 13.27 -13.74 9.26
N MET A 321 12.74 -13.64 10.47
CA MET A 321 12.43 -12.38 11.16
C MET A 321 13.72 -11.66 11.53
N GLY A 322 14.34 -10.97 10.56
CA GLY A 322 15.62 -10.27 10.68
C GLY A 322 15.50 -8.94 11.43
N TYR A 323 14.73 -8.91 12.49
CA TYR A 323 14.43 -7.73 13.32
C TYR A 323 14.27 -8.14 14.79
N ASP A 324 13.97 -7.14 15.65
CA ASP A 324 13.92 -7.26 17.11
C ASP A 324 15.23 -7.71 17.77
N TYR A 325 16.38 -7.50 17.13
CA TYR A 325 17.68 -7.67 17.78
C TYR A 325 17.83 -6.79 19.02
N SER A 326 17.31 -5.56 18.92
CA SER A 326 17.00 -4.72 20.08
C SER A 326 15.49 -4.63 20.23
N TRP A 327 14.96 -5.20 21.31
CA TRP A 327 13.55 -5.37 21.60
C TRP A 327 13.11 -4.64 22.87
N SER A 328 11.86 -4.76 23.28
CA SER A 328 11.33 -4.02 24.44
C SER A 328 12.08 -4.32 25.75
N GLY A 329 12.59 -5.51 25.94
CA GLY A 329 13.34 -5.95 27.13
C GLY A 329 14.85 -5.73 27.06
N SER A 330 15.38 -5.14 25.99
CA SER A 330 16.82 -4.93 25.82
C SER A 330 17.41 -4.04 26.92
N SER A 331 18.56 -4.42 27.46
CA SER A 331 19.30 -3.63 28.42
C SER A 331 20.02 -2.41 27.84
N ARG A 332 20.12 -2.35 26.50
CA ARG A 332 20.62 -1.22 25.71
C ARG A 332 19.64 -0.87 24.62
N ALA A 333 19.45 0.41 24.36
CA ALA A 333 18.81 0.87 23.14
C ALA A 333 19.73 0.61 21.95
N GLY A 334 19.18 0.21 20.82
CA GLY A 334 19.97 -0.11 19.62
C GLY A 334 19.08 -0.33 18.39
N GLY A 335 19.72 -0.59 17.26
CA GLY A 335 19.01 -0.90 16.02
C GLY A 335 18.06 -2.09 16.19
N VAL A 336 16.83 -1.93 15.70
CA VAL A 336 15.87 -3.03 15.65
C VAL A 336 16.42 -4.13 14.73
N ALA A 337 17.09 -3.73 13.63
CA ALA A 337 17.76 -4.63 12.70
C ALA A 337 19.15 -4.06 12.35
N PRO A 338 20.13 -4.06 13.30
CA PRO A 338 21.46 -3.55 12.99
C PRO A 338 22.17 -4.45 11.99
N LEU A 339 22.82 -3.85 10.97
CA LEU A 339 23.57 -4.62 9.98
C LEU A 339 24.73 -5.37 10.65
N GLU A 340 25.46 -4.66 11.52
CA GLU A 340 26.55 -5.15 12.35
C GLU A 340 26.35 -4.67 13.79
N SER A 341 26.84 -5.42 14.78
CA SER A 341 26.81 -5.00 16.18
C SER A 341 27.99 -5.59 16.97
N PRO A 342 28.65 -4.78 17.81
CA PRO A 342 29.69 -5.32 18.69
C PRO A 342 29.11 -6.00 19.95
N TYR A 343 27.81 -5.87 20.20
CA TYR A 343 27.19 -6.23 21.49
C TYR A 343 26.25 -7.44 21.40
N ILE A 344 25.57 -7.61 20.27
CA ILE A 344 24.51 -8.60 20.08
C ILE A 344 24.68 -9.28 18.72
N LEU A 345 23.93 -10.38 18.50
CA LEU A 345 23.72 -10.92 17.16
C LEU A 345 23.20 -9.83 16.25
N ASP A 346 23.55 -9.85 14.98
CA ASP A 346 23.16 -8.86 14.00
C ASP A 346 22.71 -9.51 12.68
N VAL A 347 22.33 -8.68 11.72
CA VAL A 347 21.78 -9.13 10.43
C VAL A 347 22.82 -9.95 9.66
N THR A 348 24.05 -9.50 9.59
CA THR A 348 25.12 -10.19 8.84
C THR A 348 25.45 -11.54 9.47
N ASP A 349 25.63 -11.58 10.77
CA ASP A 349 25.88 -12.81 11.52
C ASP A 349 24.79 -13.84 11.30
N SER A 350 23.51 -13.40 11.42
CA SER A 350 22.36 -14.28 11.25
C SER A 350 22.25 -14.82 9.82
N VAL A 351 22.43 -13.98 8.82
CA VAL A 351 22.40 -14.42 7.40
C VAL A 351 23.48 -15.47 7.14
N ASP A 352 24.69 -15.25 7.64
CA ASP A 352 25.81 -16.18 7.45
C ASP A 352 25.58 -17.50 8.21
N ASP A 353 24.99 -17.47 9.40
CA ASP A 353 24.59 -18.67 10.15
C ASP A 353 23.52 -19.48 9.40
N PHE A 354 22.46 -18.83 8.89
CA PHE A 354 21.45 -19.51 8.08
C PHE A 354 22.03 -20.12 6.80
N LEU A 355 22.91 -19.40 6.10
CA LEU A 355 23.59 -19.89 4.90
C LEU A 355 24.49 -21.09 5.17
N SER A 356 24.99 -21.26 6.41
CA SER A 356 25.75 -22.45 6.80
C SER A 356 24.89 -23.71 6.90
N LEU A 357 23.55 -23.57 7.00
CA LEU A 357 22.62 -24.68 7.23
C LEU A 357 21.67 -24.93 6.05
N MET A 358 21.41 -23.94 5.20
CA MET A 358 20.46 -24.07 4.11
C MET A 358 20.82 -23.18 2.91
N PRO A 359 20.32 -23.48 1.69
CA PRO A 359 20.60 -22.67 0.53
C PRO A 359 19.92 -21.29 0.61
N GLY A 360 20.65 -20.25 0.22
CA GLY A 360 20.14 -18.86 0.20
C GLY A 360 18.86 -18.67 -0.61
N SER A 361 18.68 -19.49 -1.67
CA SER A 361 17.47 -19.47 -2.52
C SER A 361 16.17 -19.87 -1.79
N LYS A 362 16.25 -20.28 -0.53
CA LYS A 362 15.12 -20.60 0.34
C LYS A 362 15.01 -19.67 1.55
N ILE A 363 15.80 -18.60 1.61
CA ILE A 363 15.78 -17.60 2.68
C ILE A 363 15.12 -16.32 2.18
N ILE A 364 14.00 -15.95 2.78
CA ILE A 364 13.36 -14.63 2.64
C ILE A 364 13.74 -13.82 3.88
N TRP A 365 14.52 -12.76 3.71
CA TRP A 365 15.01 -11.99 4.83
C TRP A 365 14.04 -10.88 5.23
N GLY A 366 13.43 -11.01 6.39
CA GLY A 366 12.49 -10.04 6.95
C GLY A 366 13.18 -8.78 7.45
N VAL A 367 12.62 -7.62 7.15
CA VAL A 367 13.06 -6.30 7.64
C VAL A 367 11.91 -5.57 8.35
N PRO A 368 12.21 -4.68 9.32
CA PRO A 368 11.19 -3.93 10.01
C PRO A 368 10.79 -2.68 9.21
N TYR A 369 9.48 -2.47 9.06
CA TYR A 369 8.89 -1.20 8.62
C TYR A 369 8.37 -0.40 9.83
N TYR A 370 9.01 -0.59 10.97
CA TYR A 370 8.72 0.09 12.23
C TYR A 370 10.03 0.48 12.93
N GLY A 371 9.91 1.39 13.88
CA GLY A 371 10.97 1.77 14.79
C GLY A 371 10.56 1.56 16.24
N ARG A 372 11.51 1.67 17.14
CA ARG A 372 11.27 1.51 18.58
C ARG A 372 12.01 2.57 19.38
N THR A 373 11.41 3.05 20.47
CA THR A 373 12.04 3.95 21.42
C THR A 373 12.22 3.26 22.76
N TRP A 374 13.22 3.72 23.52
CA TRP A 374 13.49 3.31 24.91
C TRP A 374 13.79 4.53 25.76
N GLN A 375 13.40 4.49 27.01
CA GLN A 375 13.94 5.41 28.02
C GLN A 375 15.37 4.97 28.34
N THR A 376 16.33 5.92 28.29
CA THR A 376 17.74 5.63 28.45
C THR A 376 18.39 6.47 29.56
N THR A 377 19.58 6.05 29.98
CA THR A 377 20.34 6.73 31.05
C THR A 377 21.09 7.96 30.53
N SER A 378 21.35 8.02 29.20
CA SER A 378 22.04 9.13 28.56
C SER A 378 21.59 9.27 27.10
N ASP A 379 22.09 10.29 26.41
CA ASP A 379 21.93 10.54 24.97
C ASP A 379 23.02 9.89 24.10
N ALA A 380 23.98 9.17 24.70
CA ALA A 380 25.04 8.50 23.95
C ALA A 380 24.50 7.32 23.14
N LEU A 381 25.06 7.11 21.96
CA LEU A 381 24.71 5.97 21.09
C LEU A 381 24.70 4.65 21.88
N ASN A 382 23.69 3.83 21.67
CA ASN A 382 23.49 2.54 22.37
C ASN A 382 23.50 2.64 23.90
N SER A 383 22.90 3.70 24.45
CA SER A 383 22.83 3.91 25.90
C SER A 383 22.09 2.78 26.61
N LEU A 384 22.43 2.56 27.86
CA LEU A 384 21.69 1.63 28.71
C LEU A 384 20.24 2.07 28.87
N THR A 385 19.32 1.13 28.78
CA THR A 385 17.89 1.36 29.04
C THR A 385 17.66 1.50 30.54
N ARG A 386 16.64 2.29 30.91
CA ARG A 386 16.24 2.40 32.31
C ARG A 386 15.39 1.19 32.68
N SER A 387 15.89 0.47 33.68
CA SER A 387 15.30 -0.65 34.45
C SER A 387 14.19 -1.44 33.74
N GLY A 388 14.51 -2.65 33.30
CA GLY A 388 13.58 -3.71 32.90
C GLY A 388 12.45 -3.19 31.98
N ALA A 389 12.80 -2.83 30.81
CA ALA A 389 12.18 -1.83 29.95
C ALA A 389 10.78 -2.14 29.41
N SER A 390 10.05 -3.14 29.88
CA SER A 390 8.72 -3.48 29.33
C SER A 390 7.65 -2.39 29.46
N GLY A 391 7.84 -1.37 30.27
CA GLY A 391 6.95 -0.20 30.33
C GLY A 391 7.49 1.08 29.71
N ALA A 392 8.77 1.06 29.27
CA ALA A 392 9.50 2.24 28.83
C ALA A 392 9.86 2.19 27.32
N SER A 393 9.54 1.11 26.62
CA SER A 393 9.75 0.95 25.18
C SER A 393 8.44 1.05 24.41
N LYS A 394 8.46 1.71 23.25
CA LYS A 394 7.30 1.87 22.39
C LYS A 394 7.69 1.66 20.92
N ALA A 395 6.89 0.86 20.20
CA ALA A 395 6.99 0.72 18.76
C ALA A 395 6.24 1.86 18.04
N TYR A 396 6.72 2.22 16.84
CA TYR A 396 6.13 3.22 15.96
C TYR A 396 6.18 2.70 14.53
N TYR A 397 5.16 2.94 13.73
CA TYR A 397 5.24 2.74 12.29
C TYR A 397 6.40 3.54 11.71
N TYR A 398 6.91 3.12 10.57
CA TYR A 398 8.03 3.80 9.89
C TYR A 398 7.84 5.32 9.85
N THR A 399 6.68 5.79 9.38
CA THR A 399 6.39 7.23 9.29
C THR A 399 6.46 7.94 10.64
N GLY A 400 5.91 7.33 11.70
CA GLY A 400 5.98 7.90 13.04
C GLY A 400 7.40 7.98 13.58
N ALA A 401 8.24 6.96 13.34
CA ALA A 401 9.64 6.97 13.76
C ALA A 401 10.47 7.98 12.94
N ARG A 402 10.23 8.06 11.62
CA ARG A 402 10.82 9.07 10.72
C ARG A 402 10.50 10.49 11.19
N ASP A 403 9.25 10.76 11.52
CA ASP A 403 8.80 12.09 11.92
C ASP A 403 9.37 12.50 13.29
N LEU A 404 9.51 11.54 14.22
CA LEU A 404 10.26 11.77 15.46
C LEU A 404 11.73 12.07 15.17
N ALA A 405 12.37 11.34 14.26
CA ALA A 405 13.75 11.60 13.85
C ALA A 405 13.90 12.96 13.17
N ALA A 406 12.94 13.38 12.36
CA ALA A 406 12.91 14.72 11.77
C ALA A 406 12.78 15.80 12.84
N THR A 407 11.97 15.57 13.87
CA THR A 407 11.73 16.52 14.97
C THR A 407 12.94 16.68 15.89
N TYR A 408 13.59 15.57 16.25
CA TYR A 408 14.68 15.55 17.26
C TYR A 408 16.08 15.46 16.68
N GLY A 409 16.22 15.46 15.37
CA GLY A 409 17.49 15.36 14.64
C GLY A 409 17.88 13.91 14.37
N ARG A 410 17.74 13.49 13.10
CA ARG A 410 18.21 12.19 12.62
C ARG A 410 19.73 12.08 12.78
N ARG A 411 20.18 11.06 13.46
CA ARG A 411 21.58 10.65 13.62
C ARG A 411 21.82 9.33 12.91
N TRP A 412 23.08 8.93 12.81
CA TRP A 412 23.46 7.69 12.13
C TRP A 412 24.38 6.84 13.02
N ASP A 413 24.13 5.54 13.07
CA ASP A 413 25.00 4.55 13.65
C ASP A 413 25.86 3.93 12.54
N ASP A 414 27.15 4.25 12.54
CA ASP A 414 28.07 3.77 11.50
C ASP A 414 28.37 2.29 11.56
N VAL A 415 28.18 1.64 12.69
CA VAL A 415 28.33 0.19 12.84
C VAL A 415 27.04 -0.51 12.46
N GLY A 416 25.95 -0.19 13.14
CA GLY A 416 24.66 -0.80 12.89
C GLY A 416 24.05 -0.45 11.54
N LYS A 417 24.58 0.57 10.84
CA LYS A 417 24.00 1.10 9.58
C LYS A 417 22.51 1.38 9.70
N VAL A 418 22.11 2.02 10.81
CA VAL A 418 20.73 2.38 11.11
C VAL A 418 20.64 3.84 11.56
N PRO A 419 19.56 4.54 11.18
CA PRO A 419 19.25 5.86 11.71
C PRO A 419 18.72 5.76 13.14
N TRP A 420 19.03 6.77 13.93
CA TRP A 420 18.56 6.90 15.29
C TRP A 420 18.37 8.38 15.65
N PHE A 421 17.66 8.63 16.75
CA PHE A 421 17.46 9.96 17.31
C PHE A 421 17.44 9.88 18.85
N THR A 422 17.61 11.02 19.50
CA THR A 422 17.50 11.11 20.96
C THR A 422 16.96 12.46 21.39
N TYR A 423 16.23 12.47 22.49
CA TYR A 423 15.72 13.69 23.12
C TYR A 423 15.55 13.49 24.62
N TYR A 424 15.50 14.60 25.36
CA TYR A 424 15.21 14.57 26.77
C TYR A 424 13.71 14.81 27.01
N ASP A 425 13.03 13.81 27.56
CA ASP A 425 11.63 13.90 27.99
C ASP A 425 11.58 14.57 29.38
N SER A 426 11.30 15.87 29.40
CA SER A 426 11.26 16.65 30.65
C SER A 426 10.12 16.22 31.55
N ALA A 427 9.02 15.70 31.04
CA ALA A 427 7.89 15.23 31.82
C ALA A 427 8.22 13.96 32.62
N LYS A 428 9.10 13.11 32.06
CA LYS A 428 9.58 11.87 32.66
C LYS A 428 10.98 11.98 33.26
N ALA A 429 11.62 13.15 33.13
CA ALA A 429 12.99 13.40 33.56
C ALA A 429 13.98 12.33 33.07
N THR A 430 13.91 11.98 31.80
CA THR A 430 14.73 10.91 31.21
C THR A 430 15.10 11.18 29.76
N TRP A 431 16.21 10.61 29.34
CA TRP A 431 16.56 10.52 27.92
C TRP A 431 15.70 9.46 27.24
N VAL A 432 15.39 9.69 25.97
CA VAL A 432 14.73 8.73 25.10
C VAL A 432 15.59 8.57 23.87
N GLN A 433 15.83 7.32 23.46
CA GLN A 433 16.45 7.00 22.19
C GLN A 433 15.47 6.22 21.31
N GLY A 434 15.45 6.54 20.03
CA GLY A 434 14.68 5.85 19.01
C GLY A 434 15.58 5.36 17.87
N TYR A 435 15.33 4.14 17.41
CA TYR A 435 16.00 3.51 16.28
C TYR A 435 14.93 3.00 15.31
N TYR A 436 15.22 3.07 14.02
CA TYR A 436 14.30 2.60 12.97
C TYR A 436 15.11 2.27 11.71
N ASP A 437 14.43 1.77 10.69
CA ASP A 437 15.01 1.61 9.36
C ASP A 437 14.42 2.63 8.38
N ASP A 438 15.27 3.22 7.55
CA ASP A 438 14.91 4.12 6.48
C ASP A 438 15.50 3.65 5.13
N PRO A 439 15.25 4.32 4.00
CA PRO A 439 15.80 3.90 2.72
C PRO A 439 17.32 3.74 2.71
N THR A 440 18.05 4.51 3.53
CA THR A 440 19.51 4.39 3.62
C THR A 440 19.93 3.09 4.30
N SER A 441 19.33 2.79 5.45
CA SER A 441 19.65 1.56 6.20
C SER A 441 19.15 0.30 5.48
N LEU A 442 17.94 0.35 4.90
CA LEU A 442 17.39 -0.76 4.11
C LEU A 442 18.21 -1.02 2.85
N THR A 443 18.86 0.00 2.26
CA THR A 443 19.78 -0.20 1.14
C THR A 443 20.86 -1.24 1.48
N HIS A 444 21.48 -1.13 2.63
CA HIS A 444 22.52 -2.09 3.06
C HIS A 444 21.97 -3.51 3.22
N LYS A 445 20.76 -3.66 3.78
CA LYS A 445 20.11 -4.95 3.97
C LYS A 445 19.69 -5.59 2.64
N TYR A 446 19.11 -4.81 1.72
CA TYR A 446 18.73 -5.31 0.39
C TYR A 446 19.96 -5.63 -0.47
N ASP A 447 21.06 -4.88 -0.32
CA ASP A 447 22.33 -5.21 -0.95
C ASP A 447 22.91 -6.53 -0.41
N LEU A 448 22.78 -6.79 0.90
CA LEU A 448 23.14 -8.08 1.51
C LEU A 448 22.30 -9.23 0.93
N VAL A 449 20.97 -9.07 0.82
CA VAL A 449 20.06 -10.04 0.17
C VAL A 449 20.52 -10.38 -1.24
N ASN A 450 20.90 -9.38 -2.03
CA ASN A 450 21.41 -9.59 -3.39
C ASN A 450 22.79 -10.25 -3.39
N ALA A 451 23.73 -9.78 -2.58
CA ALA A 451 25.10 -10.26 -2.52
C ALA A 451 25.21 -11.70 -2.00
N ARG A 452 24.37 -12.08 -1.06
CA ARG A 452 24.33 -13.44 -0.47
C ARG A 452 23.46 -14.42 -1.27
N GLY A 453 22.82 -13.97 -2.37
CA GLY A 453 21.99 -14.83 -3.22
C GLY A 453 20.73 -15.33 -2.53
N LEU A 454 20.20 -14.58 -1.54
CA LEU A 454 18.97 -14.97 -0.85
C LEU A 454 17.78 -15.02 -1.81
N ALA A 455 16.72 -15.78 -1.47
CA ALA A 455 15.47 -15.82 -2.24
C ALA A 455 14.86 -14.44 -2.41
N GLY A 456 14.88 -13.63 -1.35
CA GLY A 456 14.36 -12.30 -1.38
C GLY A 456 14.36 -11.61 -0.02
N THR A 457 13.52 -10.60 0.07
CA THR A 457 13.24 -9.86 1.30
C THR A 457 11.77 -9.91 1.64
N GLY A 458 11.43 -9.51 2.84
CA GLY A 458 10.05 -9.26 3.22
C GLY A 458 9.97 -8.21 4.32
N MET A 459 8.77 -7.76 4.65
CA MET A 459 8.60 -6.69 5.63
C MET A 459 7.50 -7.00 6.64
N TRP A 460 7.78 -6.66 7.88
CA TRP A 460 6.82 -6.48 8.95
C TRP A 460 6.56 -4.99 9.17
N THR A 461 5.46 -4.36 8.69
CA THR A 461 4.43 -4.90 7.80
C THR A 461 4.26 -3.98 6.58
N LEU A 462 3.55 -4.46 5.57
CA LEU A 462 3.01 -3.59 4.51
C LEU A 462 2.21 -2.45 5.14
N LEU A 463 2.20 -1.30 4.45
CA LEU A 463 1.40 -0.11 4.78
C LEU A 463 1.84 0.67 6.03
N MET A 464 2.87 0.25 6.75
CA MET A 464 3.48 1.07 7.82
C MET A 464 4.25 2.28 7.28
N ASP A 465 4.47 2.34 5.96
CA ASP A 465 4.96 3.50 5.22
C ASP A 465 3.89 4.59 5.00
N GLN A 466 2.61 4.26 5.20
CA GLN A 466 1.46 5.18 5.12
C GLN A 466 1.49 6.10 3.87
N GLY A 467 1.88 5.53 2.73
CA GLY A 467 1.95 6.23 1.45
C GLY A 467 3.26 7.00 1.20
N ASP A 468 4.27 6.82 2.04
CA ASP A 468 5.63 7.29 1.72
C ASP A 468 6.29 6.37 0.69
N ASN A 469 6.39 6.85 -0.54
CA ASN A 469 6.94 6.08 -1.64
C ASN A 469 8.45 5.79 -1.52
N ALA A 470 9.15 6.33 -0.54
CA ALA A 470 10.61 6.17 -0.45
C ALA A 470 11.03 4.72 -0.27
N LEU A 471 10.26 3.92 0.51
CA LEU A 471 10.53 2.50 0.70
C LEU A 471 10.18 1.69 -0.57
N TRP A 472 9.08 2.03 -1.24
CA TRP A 472 8.70 1.42 -2.52
C TRP A 472 9.69 1.70 -3.64
N ASN A 473 10.16 2.95 -3.75
CA ASN A 473 11.22 3.33 -4.69
C ASN A 473 12.50 2.50 -4.47
N LEU A 474 12.86 2.25 -3.21
CA LEU A 474 14.02 1.43 -2.88
C LEU A 474 13.82 -0.04 -3.29
N LEU A 475 12.65 -0.63 -3.03
CA LEU A 475 12.33 -1.99 -3.47
C LEU A 475 12.46 -2.12 -4.99
N ALA A 476 11.87 -1.19 -5.74
CA ALA A 476 11.99 -1.15 -7.20
C ALA A 476 13.46 -1.06 -7.62
N ALA A 477 14.21 -0.12 -7.02
CA ALA A 477 15.63 0.07 -7.33
C ALA A 477 16.47 -1.18 -7.09
N LYS A 478 16.15 -1.99 -6.10
CA LYS A 478 16.95 -3.16 -5.70
C LYS A 478 16.51 -4.46 -6.36
N PHE A 479 15.22 -4.61 -6.68
CA PHE A 479 14.65 -5.91 -7.03
C PHE A 479 13.90 -5.95 -8.36
N VAL A 480 13.63 -4.83 -9.03
CA VAL A 480 13.01 -4.79 -10.36
C VAL A 480 14.04 -4.52 -11.45
N THR A 481 13.91 -5.21 -12.59
CA THR A 481 14.60 -4.87 -13.82
C THR A 481 13.64 -4.17 -14.74
N ASP A 482 13.77 -2.85 -14.84
CA ASP A 482 12.90 -2.03 -15.68
C ASP A 482 13.68 -0.85 -16.25
N THR A 483 13.54 -0.65 -17.56
CA THR A 483 14.18 0.43 -18.31
C THR A 483 13.17 1.18 -19.18
N THR A 484 11.89 0.84 -19.10
CA THR A 484 10.82 1.42 -19.89
C THR A 484 10.09 2.49 -19.09
N PRO A 485 9.90 3.69 -19.64
CA PRO A 485 9.09 4.69 -18.97
C PRO A 485 7.60 4.33 -19.02
N PRO A 486 6.79 4.82 -18.06
CA PRO A 486 5.33 4.71 -18.14
C PRO A 486 4.78 5.34 -19.42
N ASP A 487 3.60 4.88 -19.84
CA ASP A 487 2.80 5.52 -20.88
C ASP A 487 1.47 6.01 -20.29
N GLY A 488 1.15 7.30 -20.52
CA GLY A 488 -0.01 7.92 -19.92
C GLY A 488 -0.46 9.21 -20.58
N GLY A 489 -1.60 9.73 -20.14
CA GLY A 489 -2.18 10.92 -20.72
C GLY A 489 -3.21 11.61 -19.82
N ILE A 490 -3.63 12.79 -20.25
CA ILE A 490 -4.75 13.53 -19.68
C ILE A 490 -6.06 12.87 -20.12
N ARG A 491 -6.96 12.63 -19.18
CA ARG A 491 -8.32 12.14 -19.50
C ARG A 491 -9.08 13.20 -20.30
N ILE A 492 -10.01 12.77 -21.13
CA ILE A 492 -10.77 13.69 -22.01
C ILE A 492 -11.42 14.80 -21.19
N LEU A 493 -11.17 16.04 -21.61
CA LEU A 493 -11.80 17.24 -21.08
C LEU A 493 -12.98 17.67 -21.96
N PRO A 494 -14.05 18.25 -21.40
CA PRO A 494 -15.06 18.91 -22.22
C PRO A 494 -14.45 20.08 -22.99
N ALA A 495 -14.94 20.35 -24.20
CA ALA A 495 -14.40 21.46 -25.00
C ALA A 495 -14.66 22.83 -24.37
N LEU A 496 -15.70 22.96 -23.57
CA LEU A 496 -16.13 24.19 -22.88
C LEU A 496 -16.61 23.87 -21.47
N THR A 497 -16.33 24.75 -20.52
CA THR A 497 -16.87 24.72 -19.16
C THR A 497 -17.18 26.14 -18.69
N ASP A 498 -18.14 26.26 -17.78
CA ASP A 498 -18.47 27.50 -17.05
C ASP A 498 -17.89 27.46 -15.61
N ALA A 499 -17.28 26.37 -15.21
CA ALA A 499 -16.62 26.21 -13.92
C ALA A 499 -15.17 26.71 -13.99
N SER A 500 -14.85 27.76 -13.27
CA SER A 500 -13.49 28.32 -13.21
C SER A 500 -12.49 27.41 -12.50
N ALA A 501 -12.94 26.47 -11.67
CA ALA A 501 -12.14 25.36 -11.19
C ALA A 501 -12.33 24.15 -12.12
N ILE A 502 -11.40 23.97 -13.02
CA ILE A 502 -11.40 22.94 -14.06
C ILE A 502 -10.91 21.62 -13.46
N PRO A 503 -11.75 20.58 -13.33
CA PRO A 503 -11.28 19.26 -12.91
C PRO A 503 -10.53 18.59 -14.06
N VAL A 504 -9.27 18.25 -13.81
CA VAL A 504 -8.38 17.59 -14.77
C VAL A 504 -7.98 16.24 -14.19
N GLY A 505 -8.24 15.18 -14.93
CA GLY A 505 -7.81 13.83 -14.59
C GLY A 505 -6.70 13.36 -15.50
N TRP A 506 -5.87 12.46 -15.01
CA TRP A 506 -4.81 11.78 -15.77
C TRP A 506 -4.63 10.35 -15.29
N SER A 507 -3.95 9.56 -16.09
CA SER A 507 -3.57 8.20 -15.75
C SER A 507 -2.35 7.81 -16.55
N ALA A 508 -1.59 6.85 -16.05
CA ALA A 508 -0.57 6.15 -16.81
C ALA A 508 -0.54 4.68 -16.37
N ALA A 509 0.02 3.83 -17.23
CA ALA A 509 0.38 2.47 -16.90
C ALA A 509 1.86 2.27 -17.17
N ASP A 510 2.44 1.33 -16.44
CA ASP A 510 3.80 0.89 -16.60
C ASP A 510 3.84 -0.64 -16.50
N VAL A 511 4.58 -1.27 -17.43
CA VAL A 511 4.64 -2.75 -17.49
C VAL A 511 5.68 -3.30 -16.52
N GLY A 512 6.61 -2.45 -16.10
CA GLY A 512 7.73 -2.84 -15.24
C GLY A 512 7.50 -2.54 -13.76
N SER A 513 8.19 -1.53 -13.27
CA SER A 513 8.20 -1.18 -11.85
C SER A 513 6.93 -0.47 -11.36
N GLY A 514 6.06 -0.06 -12.27
CA GLY A 514 4.85 0.67 -11.97
C GLY A 514 5.05 2.17 -11.82
N VAL A 515 3.95 2.93 -11.88
CA VAL A 515 3.99 4.39 -11.81
C VAL A 515 4.20 4.85 -10.36
N ALA A 516 5.27 5.61 -10.13
CA ALA A 516 5.60 6.17 -8.82
C ALA A 516 4.92 7.52 -8.57
N PHE A 517 4.96 8.42 -9.54
CA PHE A 517 4.34 9.75 -9.43
C PHE A 517 4.14 10.42 -10.80
N TYR A 518 3.43 11.54 -10.78
CA TYR A 518 3.12 12.35 -11.95
C TYR A 518 3.66 13.77 -11.79
N SER A 519 3.98 14.39 -12.92
CA SER A 519 4.10 15.84 -13.05
C SER A 519 3.11 16.30 -14.10
N VAL A 520 2.40 17.40 -13.85
CA VAL A 520 1.38 17.93 -14.74
C VAL A 520 1.71 19.37 -15.10
N GLN A 521 1.66 19.69 -16.38
CA GLN A 521 1.84 21.02 -16.90
C GLN A 521 0.55 21.53 -17.53
N VAL A 522 0.40 22.82 -17.51
CA VAL A 522 -0.69 23.57 -18.13
C VAL A 522 -0.15 24.67 -19.01
N ARG A 523 -0.78 24.90 -20.13
CA ARG A 523 -0.51 26.03 -21.02
C ARG A 523 -1.82 26.80 -21.25
N ASP A 524 -1.80 28.10 -21.00
CA ASP A 524 -2.83 29.01 -21.51
C ASP A 524 -2.55 29.21 -23.00
N LEU A 525 -3.54 28.91 -23.86
CA LEU A 525 -3.35 28.99 -25.31
C LEU A 525 -3.17 30.44 -25.83
N SER A 526 -3.40 31.44 -24.99
CA SER A 526 -2.99 32.83 -25.26
C SER A 526 -1.46 33.06 -25.07
N SER A 527 -0.78 32.06 -24.47
CA SER A 527 0.67 32.05 -24.23
C SER A 527 1.30 30.83 -24.90
N ALA A 528 2.57 30.94 -25.31
CA ALA A 528 3.34 29.86 -25.88
C ALA A 528 3.96 28.92 -24.81
N SER A 529 4.00 29.35 -23.55
CA SER A 529 4.78 28.69 -22.50
C SER A 529 3.98 27.65 -21.72
N TRP A 530 4.60 26.52 -21.44
CA TRP A 530 4.14 25.54 -20.49
C TRP A 530 4.56 25.94 -19.08
N ASN A 531 3.62 25.90 -18.16
CA ASN A 531 3.85 26.14 -16.73
C ASN A 531 3.65 24.85 -15.97
N THR A 532 4.51 24.54 -15.02
CA THR A 532 4.34 23.40 -14.13
C THR A 532 3.21 23.72 -13.16
N TRP A 533 2.18 22.86 -13.16
CA TRP A 533 1.06 22.95 -12.23
C TRP A 533 1.26 22.03 -11.02
N LEU A 534 1.62 20.76 -11.25
CA LEU A 534 1.88 19.77 -10.20
C LEU A 534 3.22 19.08 -10.47
N THR A 535 3.96 18.77 -9.40
CA THR A 535 5.22 18.03 -9.46
C THR A 535 5.22 16.94 -8.40
N GLY A 536 5.62 15.71 -8.79
CA GLY A 536 5.79 14.60 -7.86
C GLY A 536 4.49 14.14 -7.16
N THR A 537 3.34 14.38 -7.78
CA THR A 537 2.05 14.01 -7.19
C THR A 537 1.71 12.54 -7.45
N THR A 538 1.16 11.86 -6.45
CA THR A 538 0.55 10.53 -6.62
C THR A 538 -0.94 10.60 -6.96
N ALA A 539 -1.55 11.79 -6.87
CA ALA A 539 -2.94 11.99 -7.27
C ALA A 539 -3.12 11.77 -8.78
N THR A 540 -4.27 11.24 -9.17
CA THR A 540 -4.67 11.03 -10.57
C THR A 540 -5.67 12.07 -11.08
N SER A 541 -5.93 13.12 -10.30
CA SER A 541 -6.77 14.26 -10.66
C SER A 541 -6.42 15.49 -9.81
N GLY A 542 -6.85 16.65 -10.29
CA GLY A 542 -6.74 17.92 -9.56
C GLY A 542 -7.66 18.97 -10.16
N TYR A 543 -7.75 20.13 -9.51
CA TYR A 543 -8.56 21.25 -9.99
C TYR A 543 -7.65 22.42 -10.35
N TYR A 544 -7.66 22.78 -11.63
CA TYR A 544 -6.92 23.95 -12.11
C TYR A 544 -7.83 25.16 -12.15
N VAL A 545 -7.42 26.27 -11.55
CA VAL A 545 -8.19 27.51 -11.57
C VAL A 545 -7.81 28.33 -12.79
N GLY A 546 -8.75 28.43 -13.73
CA GLY A 546 -8.57 29.18 -14.96
C GLY A 546 -9.17 30.60 -14.92
N VAL A 547 -8.79 31.41 -15.90
CA VAL A 547 -9.32 32.76 -16.14
C VAL A 547 -10.50 32.67 -17.12
N PRO A 548 -11.68 33.23 -16.81
CA PRO A 548 -12.81 33.25 -17.71
C PRO A 548 -12.47 33.77 -19.13
N GLY A 549 -12.93 33.07 -20.15
CA GLY A 549 -12.69 33.41 -21.57
C GLY A 549 -11.41 32.79 -22.15
N HIS A 550 -10.52 32.25 -21.33
CA HIS A 550 -9.27 31.62 -21.77
C HIS A 550 -9.46 30.16 -22.15
N SER A 551 -8.48 29.60 -22.87
CA SER A 551 -8.42 28.18 -23.22
C SER A 551 -7.12 27.60 -22.69
N TYR A 552 -7.21 26.41 -22.10
CA TYR A 552 -6.09 25.74 -21.46
C TYR A 552 -5.81 24.38 -22.08
N GLU A 553 -4.55 24.05 -22.20
CA GLU A 553 -4.06 22.74 -22.58
C GLU A 553 -3.27 22.12 -21.44
N PHE A 554 -3.50 20.84 -21.19
CA PHE A 554 -2.81 20.09 -20.14
C PHE A 554 -2.00 18.96 -20.72
N ARG A 555 -0.87 18.64 -20.07
CA ARG A 555 -0.08 17.44 -20.35
C ARG A 555 0.46 16.84 -19.06
N VAL A 556 0.68 15.53 -19.07
CA VAL A 556 1.22 14.78 -17.94
C VAL A 556 2.50 14.06 -18.36
N SER A 557 3.41 13.91 -17.43
CA SER A 557 4.58 13.04 -17.52
C SER A 557 4.58 12.18 -16.27
N ALA A 558 4.50 10.87 -16.45
CA ALA A 558 4.60 9.90 -15.37
C ALA A 558 6.05 9.44 -15.21
N THR A 559 6.43 9.13 -13.98
CA THR A 559 7.73 8.55 -13.64
C THR A 559 7.48 7.25 -12.87
N ASP A 560 8.17 6.19 -13.23
CA ASP A 560 8.08 4.90 -12.57
C ASP A 560 8.96 4.82 -11.30
N PHE A 561 8.90 3.68 -10.59
CA PHE A 561 9.70 3.45 -9.39
C PHE A 561 11.19 3.22 -9.69
N ARG A 562 11.59 3.04 -10.95
CA ARG A 562 13.00 2.98 -11.39
C ARG A 562 13.56 4.33 -11.81
N GLY A 563 12.69 5.36 -11.90
CA GLY A 563 13.07 6.71 -12.33
C GLY A 563 13.02 6.90 -13.85
N ASN A 564 12.49 5.92 -14.61
CA ASN A 564 12.25 6.14 -16.04
C ASN A 564 11.07 7.10 -16.19
N GLN A 565 11.27 8.17 -16.92
CA GLN A 565 10.29 9.24 -17.07
C GLN A 565 9.70 9.26 -18.48
N GLN A 566 8.38 9.31 -18.54
CA GLN A 566 7.65 9.51 -19.78
C GLN A 566 7.99 10.88 -20.37
N PRO A 567 8.36 10.95 -21.66
CA PRO A 567 8.55 12.21 -22.35
C PRO A 567 7.26 13.05 -22.32
N TRP A 568 7.40 14.36 -22.21
CA TRP A 568 6.27 15.25 -22.38
C TRP A 568 5.67 15.12 -23.77
N LEU A 569 4.37 14.87 -23.86
CA LEU A 569 3.67 14.86 -25.14
C LEU A 569 3.77 16.22 -25.83
N ALA A 570 3.83 16.21 -27.15
CA ALA A 570 3.83 17.41 -27.96
C ALA A 570 2.50 18.18 -27.77
N SER A 571 2.57 19.50 -27.99
CA SER A 571 1.38 20.36 -27.96
C SER A 571 0.38 19.96 -29.05
N SER A 572 -0.89 19.98 -28.71
CA SER A 572 -1.97 19.73 -29.68
C SER A 572 -2.09 20.90 -30.67
N PRO A 573 -2.39 20.67 -31.94
CA PRO A 573 -2.69 21.74 -32.89
C PRO A 573 -3.98 22.49 -32.50
N ALA A 574 -4.06 23.75 -32.85
CA ALA A 574 -5.28 24.53 -32.68
C ALA A 574 -6.44 23.91 -33.50
N PRO A 575 -7.70 23.95 -33.04
CA PRO A 575 -8.83 23.45 -33.78
C PRO A 575 -9.03 24.23 -35.09
N GLY A 576 -9.15 23.51 -36.19
CA GLY A 576 -9.49 24.10 -37.49
C GLY A 576 -10.99 24.46 -37.58
N SER A 577 -11.35 25.22 -38.60
CA SER A 577 -12.73 25.54 -38.93
C SER A 577 -13.51 24.39 -39.62
N ALA A 578 -12.79 23.32 -40.01
CA ALA A 578 -13.33 22.12 -40.65
C ALA A 578 -12.69 20.84 -40.06
N LEU A 579 -13.37 19.72 -40.21
CA LEU A 579 -12.82 18.41 -39.90
C LEU A 579 -11.63 18.17 -40.83
N ALA A 580 -10.45 18.00 -40.25
CA ALA A 580 -9.20 17.79 -40.95
C ALA A 580 -8.47 16.56 -40.42
N ILE A 581 -7.72 15.86 -41.27
CA ILE A 581 -6.86 14.74 -40.88
C ILE A 581 -5.85 15.24 -39.83
N GLY A 582 -5.73 14.49 -38.74
CA GLY A 582 -4.92 14.88 -37.59
C GLY A 582 -5.60 15.81 -36.59
N GLY A 583 -6.83 16.29 -36.92
CA GLY A 583 -7.67 17.08 -36.02
C GLY A 583 -8.65 16.21 -35.22
N PHE A 584 -9.53 16.87 -34.48
CA PHE A 584 -10.55 16.21 -33.66
C PHE A 584 -11.95 16.62 -34.09
N GLY A 585 -12.89 15.69 -33.95
CA GLY A 585 -14.32 15.91 -34.15
C GLY A 585 -15.13 15.55 -32.91
N ARG A 586 -16.25 16.21 -32.68
CA ARG A 586 -17.19 15.89 -31.61
C ARG A 586 -18.53 15.50 -32.18
N VAL A 587 -19.15 14.44 -31.67
CA VAL A 587 -20.45 13.92 -32.08
C VAL A 587 -21.53 14.84 -31.60
N LEU A 588 -22.47 15.23 -32.50
CA LEU A 588 -23.58 16.12 -32.21
C LEU A 588 -24.91 15.42 -32.02
N THR A 589 -25.04 14.20 -32.57
CA THR A 589 -26.27 13.39 -32.52
C THR A 589 -26.27 12.48 -31.28
N ASP A 590 -27.46 12.12 -30.79
CA ASP A 590 -27.57 11.21 -29.64
C ASP A 590 -26.90 9.87 -29.90
N THR A 591 -26.91 9.41 -31.15
CA THR A 591 -26.18 8.20 -31.58
C THR A 591 -25.60 8.39 -32.99
N LEU A 592 -24.34 7.95 -33.20
CA LEU A 592 -23.66 7.93 -34.48
C LEU A 592 -23.02 6.56 -34.71
N ASN A 593 -23.46 5.85 -35.75
CA ASN A 593 -22.91 4.56 -36.06
C ASN A 593 -21.45 4.67 -36.58
N VAL A 594 -20.58 3.86 -36.01
CA VAL A 594 -19.24 3.60 -36.54
C VAL A 594 -19.30 2.37 -37.46
N ARG A 595 -18.76 2.47 -38.67
CA ARG A 595 -18.85 1.42 -39.69
C ARG A 595 -17.48 0.89 -40.08
N SER A 596 -17.47 -0.33 -40.60
CA SER A 596 -16.25 -0.97 -41.07
C SER A 596 -15.66 -0.33 -42.32
N GLY A 597 -16.41 0.54 -43.01
CA GLY A 597 -15.97 1.25 -44.23
C GLY A 597 -16.80 2.52 -44.46
N ALA A 598 -16.33 3.35 -45.41
CA ALA A 598 -16.99 4.60 -45.78
C ALA A 598 -18.26 4.33 -46.62
N GLY A 599 -19.44 4.45 -46.01
CA GLY A 599 -20.74 4.26 -46.66
C GLY A 599 -21.77 3.53 -45.79
N THR A 600 -23.06 3.76 -46.09
CA THR A 600 -24.17 3.14 -45.34
C THR A 600 -24.31 1.64 -45.63
N SER A 601 -23.71 1.12 -46.69
CA SER A 601 -23.69 -0.31 -47.05
C SER A 601 -22.72 -1.15 -46.17
N PHE A 602 -21.78 -0.51 -45.52
CA PHE A 602 -20.86 -1.20 -44.60
C PHE A 602 -21.51 -1.48 -43.25
N SER A 603 -21.12 -2.60 -42.62
CA SER A 603 -21.66 -2.99 -41.30
C SER A 603 -21.35 -1.93 -40.23
N ALA A 604 -22.31 -1.66 -39.36
CA ALA A 604 -22.03 -0.94 -38.14
C ALA A 604 -21.27 -1.86 -37.22
N ILE A 605 -20.10 -1.41 -36.76
CA ILE A 605 -19.19 -2.14 -35.87
C ILE A 605 -19.21 -1.58 -34.46
N ASP A 606 -19.68 -0.33 -34.32
CA ASP A 606 -19.82 0.35 -33.03
C ASP A 606 -20.81 1.53 -33.12
N GLN A 607 -21.06 2.20 -31.99
CA GLN A 607 -21.92 3.36 -31.90
C GLN A 607 -21.36 4.38 -30.94
N LEU A 608 -21.24 5.63 -31.36
CA LEU A 608 -20.83 6.76 -30.55
C LEU A 608 -22.06 7.52 -30.03
N THR A 609 -21.99 8.00 -28.81
CA THR A 609 -23.01 8.85 -28.21
C THR A 609 -22.71 10.34 -28.42
N LYS A 610 -23.67 11.18 -28.20
CA LYS A 610 -23.51 12.64 -28.20
C LYS A 610 -22.35 13.06 -27.32
N ASP A 611 -21.61 14.05 -27.78
CA ASP A 611 -20.42 14.62 -27.17
C ASP A 611 -19.19 13.71 -27.19
N ALA A 612 -19.27 12.51 -27.73
CA ALA A 612 -18.09 11.66 -27.93
C ALA A 612 -17.05 12.39 -28.79
N LEU A 613 -15.79 12.33 -28.37
CA LEU A 613 -14.66 12.89 -29.10
C LEU A 613 -14.05 11.82 -30.02
N VAL A 614 -13.68 12.22 -31.23
CA VAL A 614 -13.01 11.36 -32.19
C VAL A 614 -11.79 12.07 -32.78
N ALA A 615 -10.70 11.34 -33.01
CA ALA A 615 -9.56 11.83 -33.80
C ALA A 615 -9.77 11.45 -35.25
N VAL A 616 -9.59 12.39 -36.18
CA VAL A 616 -9.77 12.19 -37.62
C VAL A 616 -8.47 11.62 -38.23
N LEU A 617 -8.52 10.40 -38.74
CA LEU A 617 -7.37 9.69 -39.30
C LEU A 617 -7.29 9.79 -40.82
N ALA A 618 -8.43 9.77 -41.50
CA ALA A 618 -8.52 9.83 -42.97
C ALA A 618 -9.88 10.37 -43.44
N GLY A 619 -9.98 10.77 -44.66
CA GLY A 619 -11.18 11.30 -45.30
C GLY A 619 -11.05 12.80 -45.68
N PRO A 620 -12.14 13.43 -46.17
CA PRO A 620 -13.44 12.81 -46.41
C PRO A 620 -13.44 11.89 -47.62
N ILE A 621 -14.29 10.86 -47.55
CA ILE A 621 -14.69 10.05 -48.70
C ILE A 621 -16.20 10.25 -48.90
N ASP A 622 -16.62 10.72 -50.08
CA ASP A 622 -18.01 10.90 -50.38
C ASP A 622 -18.66 9.56 -50.80
N ALA A 623 -19.62 9.08 -50.04
CA ALA A 623 -20.36 7.87 -50.34
C ALA A 623 -21.80 7.96 -49.78
N GLY A 624 -22.78 7.61 -50.61
CA GLY A 624 -24.18 7.57 -50.25
C GLY A 624 -24.73 8.92 -49.76
N GLY A 625 -24.22 10.04 -50.27
CA GLY A 625 -24.67 11.40 -49.95
C GLY A 625 -24.09 11.99 -48.65
N TYR A 626 -23.08 11.33 -48.10
CA TYR A 626 -22.39 11.78 -46.88
C TYR A 626 -20.86 11.83 -47.09
N ALA A 627 -20.22 12.81 -46.46
CA ALA A 627 -18.79 12.83 -46.27
C ALA A 627 -18.39 11.89 -45.11
N TRP A 628 -17.58 10.90 -45.36
CA TRP A 628 -17.15 9.90 -44.38
C TRP A 628 -15.72 10.14 -43.94
N TYR A 629 -15.50 10.06 -42.64
CA TYR A 629 -14.17 10.16 -42.05
C TYR A 629 -13.83 8.88 -41.29
N GLN A 630 -12.62 8.41 -41.49
CA GLN A 630 -12.06 7.38 -40.61
C GLN A 630 -11.64 8.06 -39.31
N VAL A 631 -12.14 7.54 -38.23
CA VAL A 631 -11.91 8.10 -36.90
C VAL A 631 -11.37 7.06 -35.94
N GLN A 632 -10.65 7.56 -34.97
CA GLN A 632 -10.24 6.85 -33.77
C GLN A 632 -11.05 7.41 -32.62
N PHE A 633 -11.54 6.56 -31.75
CA PHE A 633 -12.41 6.93 -30.64
C PHE A 633 -12.13 6.09 -29.39
N ASP A 634 -12.80 6.40 -28.30
CA ASP A 634 -12.67 5.72 -27.02
C ASP A 634 -11.32 6.00 -26.33
N PHE A 635 -11.12 7.26 -25.95
CA PHE A 635 -9.94 7.71 -25.22
C PHE A 635 -10.15 7.69 -23.69
N THR A 636 -11.22 7.03 -23.19
CA THR A 636 -11.60 7.08 -21.78
C THR A 636 -10.68 6.25 -20.89
N GLU A 637 -10.01 5.25 -21.47
CA GLU A 637 -9.07 4.37 -20.78
C GLU A 637 -7.69 4.47 -21.42
N TRP A 638 -6.83 5.24 -20.82
CA TRP A 638 -5.44 5.43 -21.21
C TRP A 638 -4.51 4.78 -20.18
N PRO A 639 -3.45 4.03 -20.62
CA PRO A 639 -3.21 3.45 -21.93
C PRO A 639 -3.77 2.02 -21.97
N SER A 640 -4.32 1.61 -23.10
CA SER A 640 -4.68 0.23 -23.36
C SER A 640 -4.19 -0.18 -24.74
N SER A 641 -3.58 -1.37 -24.85
CA SER A 641 -3.05 -1.91 -26.12
C SER A 641 -4.13 -2.15 -27.17
N ASP A 642 -5.40 -2.20 -26.74
CA ASP A 642 -6.55 -2.46 -27.60
C ASP A 642 -7.34 -1.20 -27.93
N TYR A 643 -6.93 -0.09 -27.42
CA TYR A 643 -7.43 1.21 -27.76
C TYR A 643 -6.35 2.01 -28.48
N PRO A 644 -6.72 2.77 -29.47
CA PRO A 644 -8.04 3.25 -29.74
C PRO A 644 -8.77 2.40 -30.79
N ARG A 645 -10.08 2.27 -30.66
CA ARG A 645 -10.96 1.70 -31.67
C ARG A 645 -11.00 2.59 -32.92
N ARG A 646 -11.13 1.99 -34.08
CA ARG A 646 -11.15 2.70 -35.38
C ARG A 646 -12.33 2.29 -36.21
N GLY A 647 -12.87 3.23 -36.95
CA GLY A 647 -13.93 2.98 -37.92
C GLY A 647 -14.32 4.23 -38.70
N TRP A 648 -15.34 4.12 -39.53
CA TRP A 648 -15.81 5.20 -40.38
C TRP A 648 -17.12 5.77 -39.85
N VAL A 649 -17.21 7.11 -39.81
CA VAL A 649 -18.39 7.84 -39.38
C VAL A 649 -18.77 8.87 -40.45
N ALA A 650 -20.08 9.12 -40.61
CA ALA A 650 -20.57 10.17 -41.48
C ALA A 650 -20.51 11.52 -40.78
N ALA A 651 -20.06 12.56 -41.48
CA ALA A 651 -20.07 13.93 -40.95
C ALA A 651 -21.45 14.57 -40.88
N GLY A 652 -22.44 13.96 -41.54
CA GLY A 652 -23.80 14.49 -41.64
C GLY A 652 -23.96 15.47 -42.79
N PRO A 653 -25.23 15.88 -43.12
CA PRO A 653 -25.50 16.86 -44.17
C PRO A 653 -25.12 18.28 -43.69
N ALA A 654 -24.84 19.17 -44.64
CA ALA A 654 -24.39 20.55 -44.36
C ALA A 654 -25.29 21.37 -43.42
N GLY A 655 -26.58 21.09 -43.38
CA GLY A 655 -27.56 21.79 -42.50
C GLY A 655 -27.82 21.09 -41.16
N ALA A 656 -27.35 19.82 -41.01
CA ALA A 656 -27.49 19.03 -39.78
C ALA A 656 -26.28 18.13 -39.60
N PRO A 657 -25.13 18.68 -39.24
CA PRO A 657 -23.91 17.91 -39.10
C PRO A 657 -23.99 16.90 -37.92
N TYR A 658 -23.42 15.72 -38.13
CA TYR A 658 -23.28 14.70 -37.08
C TYR A 658 -21.96 14.85 -36.32
N LEU A 659 -20.96 15.49 -36.98
CA LEU A 659 -19.67 15.82 -36.40
C LEU A 659 -19.37 17.30 -36.61
N GLN A 660 -18.78 17.91 -35.61
CA GLN A 660 -18.18 19.24 -35.72
C GLN A 660 -16.69 19.21 -35.37
N PRO A 661 -15.86 20.10 -35.92
CA PRO A 661 -14.50 20.27 -35.49
C PRO A 661 -14.42 20.55 -33.99
N SER A 662 -13.46 19.96 -33.31
CA SER A 662 -13.27 20.08 -31.86
C SER A 662 -11.82 20.28 -31.49
N VAL A 663 -11.58 20.73 -30.28
CA VAL A 663 -10.26 20.78 -29.66
C VAL A 663 -9.77 19.39 -29.28
N ALA A 664 -8.49 19.24 -29.06
CA ALA A 664 -7.88 18.00 -28.57
C ALA A 664 -8.45 17.60 -27.21
N PRO A 665 -8.37 16.31 -26.84
CA PRO A 665 -8.94 15.79 -25.59
C PRO A 665 -8.39 16.44 -24.33
N ASN A 666 -7.19 16.99 -24.38
CA ASN A 666 -6.51 17.65 -23.27
C ASN A 666 -6.66 19.20 -23.29
N VAL A 667 -7.55 19.72 -24.14
CA VAL A 667 -7.81 21.18 -24.26
C VAL A 667 -9.23 21.49 -23.81
N ILE A 668 -9.36 22.51 -22.99
CA ILE A 668 -10.65 23.02 -22.50
C ILE A 668 -10.71 24.53 -22.61
N ARG A 669 -11.85 25.07 -23.04
CA ARG A 669 -12.16 26.51 -23.00
C ARG A 669 -12.99 26.83 -21.77
N LEU A 670 -12.61 27.88 -21.06
CA LEU A 670 -13.43 28.45 -19.99
C LEU A 670 -14.35 29.50 -20.55
N SER A 671 -15.63 29.43 -20.24
CA SER A 671 -16.64 30.41 -20.70
C SER A 671 -16.27 31.83 -20.23
N ALA A 672 -16.46 32.80 -21.09
CA ALA A 672 -16.28 34.22 -20.70
C ALA A 672 -17.26 34.67 -19.60
N THR A 673 -18.35 33.91 -19.44
CA THR A 673 -19.39 34.20 -18.42
C THR A 673 -19.17 33.36 -17.15
N ALA A 674 -18.10 32.53 -17.08
CA ALA A 674 -17.78 31.75 -15.90
C ALA A 674 -17.50 32.67 -14.71
N THR A 675 -18.00 32.29 -13.56
CA THR A 675 -17.69 33.02 -12.31
C THR A 675 -16.22 32.81 -11.95
N ALA A 676 -15.47 33.89 -11.80
CA ALA A 676 -14.07 33.81 -11.39
C ALA A 676 -13.95 33.11 -10.02
N ALA A 677 -13.02 32.21 -9.89
CA ALA A 677 -12.70 31.61 -8.60
C ALA A 677 -11.90 32.59 -7.74
N THR A 678 -12.12 32.53 -6.43
CA THR A 678 -11.25 33.19 -5.46
C THR A 678 -10.21 32.20 -5.01
N THR A 679 -8.93 32.49 -5.22
CA THR A 679 -7.80 31.70 -4.72
C THR A 679 -7.22 32.32 -3.47
N TYR A 680 -6.76 31.50 -2.55
CA TYR A 680 -6.13 31.91 -1.31
C TYR A 680 -4.68 31.43 -1.27
N SER A 681 -3.73 32.38 -1.15
CA SER A 681 -2.31 32.10 -1.00
C SER A 681 -1.71 33.09 0.03
N PRO A 682 -1.39 32.63 1.24
CA PRO A 682 -1.54 31.28 1.76
C PRO A 682 -2.99 30.80 1.82
N PRO A 683 -3.27 29.48 1.98
CA PRO A 683 -4.61 28.95 2.15
C PRO A 683 -5.37 29.64 3.29
N ALA A 684 -6.68 29.84 3.09
CA ALA A 684 -7.55 30.48 4.07
C ALA A 684 -8.19 29.44 5.00
N ALA A 685 -8.36 29.78 6.26
CA ALA A 685 -8.98 28.88 7.22
C ALA A 685 -10.49 28.76 7.01
N LEU A 686 -11.01 27.55 7.16
CA LEU A 686 -12.44 27.21 7.20
C LEU A 686 -12.87 26.88 8.62
N VAL A 687 -14.09 27.23 8.94
CA VAL A 687 -14.77 26.82 10.18
C VAL A 687 -15.86 25.80 9.84
N PHE A 688 -15.77 24.64 10.45
CA PHE A 688 -16.79 23.59 10.45
C PHE A 688 -17.49 23.61 11.79
N LYS A 689 -18.80 23.80 11.81
CA LYS A 689 -19.61 23.63 12.99
C LYS A 689 -19.78 22.14 13.31
N ALA A 690 -19.96 21.78 14.58
CA ALA A 690 -20.32 20.43 14.97
C ALA A 690 -21.52 19.92 14.15
N GLY A 691 -21.46 18.67 13.70
CA GLY A 691 -22.47 18.07 12.82
C GLY A 691 -21.88 17.28 11.68
N THR A 692 -22.75 16.75 10.83
CA THR A 692 -22.34 15.96 9.66
C THR A 692 -22.04 16.87 8.47
N HIS A 693 -20.83 16.74 7.93
CA HIS A 693 -20.40 17.39 6.70
C HIS A 693 -20.07 16.34 5.65
N THR A 694 -20.38 16.66 4.39
CA THR A 694 -20.09 15.79 3.25
C THR A 694 -19.24 16.54 2.24
N GLY A 695 -18.08 16.01 1.95
CA GLY A 695 -17.22 16.45 0.87
C GLY A 695 -17.48 15.66 -0.40
N TYR A 696 -17.30 16.29 -1.54
CA TYR A 696 -17.59 15.75 -2.87
C TYR A 696 -16.40 15.93 -3.79
N GLN A 697 -16.21 14.98 -4.68
CA GLN A 697 -15.38 15.17 -5.89
C GLN A 697 -16.31 15.17 -7.10
N PHE A 698 -15.96 15.98 -8.09
CA PHE A 698 -16.79 16.20 -9.28
C PHE A 698 -15.98 15.92 -10.54
N ASN A 699 -16.62 15.39 -11.57
CA ASN A 699 -16.04 15.40 -12.91
C ASN A 699 -16.24 16.77 -13.59
N SER A 700 -15.74 16.89 -14.81
CA SER A 700 -15.78 18.14 -15.58
C SER A 700 -17.21 18.65 -15.90
N SER A 701 -18.21 17.78 -15.83
CA SER A 701 -19.62 18.18 -15.98
C SER A 701 -20.29 18.54 -14.65
N GLY A 702 -19.57 18.46 -13.51
CA GLY A 702 -20.11 18.69 -12.18
C GLY A 702 -20.90 17.52 -11.60
N ALA A 703 -20.82 16.34 -12.23
CA ALA A 703 -21.38 15.13 -11.65
C ALA A 703 -20.47 14.61 -10.54
N VAL A 704 -21.07 14.13 -9.45
CA VAL A 704 -20.35 13.59 -8.30
C VAL A 704 -19.65 12.29 -8.68
N THR A 705 -18.34 12.23 -8.47
CA THR A 705 -17.51 11.04 -8.71
C THR A 705 -17.15 10.32 -7.41
N ALA A 706 -17.05 11.05 -6.31
CA ALA A 706 -16.82 10.50 -4.98
C ALA A 706 -17.43 11.41 -3.92
N GLN A 707 -17.78 10.83 -2.77
CA GLN A 707 -18.21 11.59 -1.61
C GLN A 707 -17.66 11.00 -0.32
N LYS A 708 -17.46 11.86 0.70
CA LYS A 708 -16.96 11.48 2.02
C LYS A 708 -17.73 12.25 3.10
N SER A 709 -18.49 11.54 3.91
CA SER A 709 -19.23 12.11 5.04
C SER A 709 -18.53 11.79 6.36
N TYR A 710 -18.52 12.78 7.25
CA TYR A 710 -18.04 12.60 8.62
C TYR A 710 -18.82 13.51 9.58
N THR A 711 -19.10 13.01 10.78
CA THR A 711 -19.80 13.76 11.83
C THR A 711 -18.78 14.28 12.86
N LEU A 712 -18.64 15.59 12.92
CA LEU A 712 -17.78 16.25 13.89
C LEU A 712 -18.50 16.35 15.24
N PRO A 713 -17.90 15.87 16.34
CA PRO A 713 -18.48 15.98 17.66
C PRO A 713 -18.43 17.41 18.21
N THR A 714 -17.50 18.24 17.73
CA THR A 714 -17.27 19.64 18.09
C THR A 714 -16.90 20.46 16.86
N ASP A 715 -16.94 21.79 16.97
CA ASP A 715 -16.44 22.68 15.94
C ASP A 715 -14.98 22.34 15.59
N SER A 716 -14.62 22.41 14.33
CA SER A 716 -13.31 22.07 13.81
C SER A 716 -12.88 23.03 12.71
N GLY A 717 -11.62 22.96 12.30
CA GLY A 717 -11.06 23.77 11.22
C GLY A 717 -10.35 22.94 10.16
N ALA A 718 -10.23 23.49 8.97
CA ALA A 718 -9.36 23.03 7.90
C ALA A 718 -9.00 24.23 7.01
N ASP A 719 -8.10 24.03 6.04
CA ASP A 719 -7.70 25.09 5.12
C ASP A 719 -8.33 24.89 3.75
N THR A 720 -8.58 26.01 3.06
CA THR A 720 -9.01 26.03 1.67
C THR A 720 -8.07 26.85 0.81
N SER A 721 -7.76 26.35 -0.38
CA SER A 721 -7.03 27.10 -1.40
C SER A 721 -7.93 27.84 -2.37
N THR A 722 -9.22 27.45 -2.46
CA THR A 722 -10.10 27.92 -3.52
C THR A 722 -11.55 27.98 -3.07
N ARG A 723 -12.25 29.06 -3.44
CA ARG A 723 -13.70 29.20 -3.36
C ARG A 723 -14.24 29.49 -4.75
N THR A 724 -15.18 28.67 -5.22
CA THR A 724 -15.76 28.84 -6.56
C THR A 724 -17.16 28.24 -6.67
N THR A 725 -17.80 28.36 -7.83
CA THR A 725 -18.98 27.60 -8.22
C THR A 725 -18.53 26.31 -8.97
N ILE A 726 -19.28 25.24 -8.82
CA ILE A 726 -19.06 23.99 -9.54
C ILE A 726 -20.14 23.87 -10.64
N ALA A 727 -19.75 23.40 -11.84
CA ALA A 727 -20.67 23.22 -12.97
C ALA A 727 -21.88 22.39 -12.53
N ASN A 728 -23.08 22.85 -12.91
CA ASN A 728 -24.37 22.23 -12.56
C ASN A 728 -24.64 22.03 -11.06
N GLN A 729 -23.84 22.67 -10.17
CA GLN A 729 -24.03 22.66 -8.73
C GLN A 729 -24.42 24.08 -8.24
N SER A 730 -25.41 24.19 -7.37
CA SER A 730 -25.82 25.47 -6.80
C SER A 730 -24.93 25.95 -5.66
N GLY A 731 -24.64 27.25 -5.60
CA GLY A 731 -23.95 27.91 -4.50
C GLY A 731 -22.42 27.86 -4.65
N SER A 732 -21.73 28.39 -3.66
CA SER A 732 -20.27 28.40 -3.60
C SER A 732 -19.74 27.17 -2.89
N TRP A 733 -18.53 26.77 -3.27
CA TRP A 733 -17.86 25.57 -2.77
C TRP A 733 -16.41 25.90 -2.39
N PHE A 734 -15.94 25.31 -1.32
CA PHE A 734 -14.55 25.38 -0.85
C PHE A 734 -13.79 24.12 -1.18
N TYR A 735 -12.61 24.23 -1.79
CA TYR A 735 -11.69 23.12 -1.95
C TYR A 735 -10.81 23.01 -0.71
N VAL A 736 -10.97 21.94 0.04
CA VAL A 736 -10.26 21.70 1.30
C VAL A 736 -8.90 21.09 1.03
N THR A 737 -7.84 21.64 1.63
CA THR A 737 -6.45 21.26 1.36
C THR A 737 -5.83 20.38 2.44
N ASN A 738 -6.43 20.33 3.65
CA ASN A 738 -5.94 19.52 4.76
C ASN A 738 -7.08 18.90 5.58
N GLY A 739 -6.73 18.08 6.56
CA GLY A 739 -7.70 17.43 7.46
C GLY A 739 -8.55 16.35 6.79
N ILE A 740 -9.71 16.05 7.39
CA ILE A 740 -10.58 14.92 7.03
C ILE A 740 -11.03 14.97 5.56
N TRP A 741 -11.28 16.15 5.03
CA TRP A 741 -11.79 16.35 3.66
C TRP A 741 -10.72 16.89 2.70
N ALA A 742 -9.43 16.68 2.97
CA ALA A 742 -8.39 17.07 2.02
C ALA A 742 -8.67 16.46 0.63
N GLY A 743 -8.62 17.32 -0.41
CA GLY A 743 -8.94 16.91 -1.79
C GLY A 743 -10.44 16.86 -2.16
N TYR A 744 -11.31 17.31 -1.27
CA TYR A 744 -12.76 17.36 -1.50
C TYR A 744 -13.29 18.79 -1.55
N TRP A 745 -14.40 18.98 -2.27
CA TRP A 745 -15.18 20.19 -2.28
C TRP A 745 -16.30 20.10 -1.26
N LEU A 746 -16.47 21.13 -0.45
CA LEU A 746 -17.58 21.23 0.48
C LEU A 746 -18.37 22.48 0.18
N LYS A 747 -19.71 22.35 0.22
CA LYS A 747 -20.62 23.46 -0.04
C LYS A 747 -20.59 24.46 1.10
N GLU A 748 -20.41 25.73 0.76
CA GLU A 748 -20.51 26.84 1.71
C GLU A 748 -21.93 26.90 2.32
N SER A 749 -22.01 27.09 3.62
CA SER A 749 -23.25 27.14 4.38
C SER A 749 -23.04 27.85 5.72
N SER A 750 -24.11 28.04 6.50
CA SER A 750 -23.99 28.54 7.87
C SER A 750 -23.24 27.60 8.81
N ALA A 751 -23.08 26.32 8.43
CA ALA A 751 -22.33 25.31 9.16
C ALA A 751 -20.89 25.14 8.65
N LEU A 752 -20.54 25.71 7.47
CA LEU A 752 -19.22 25.68 6.87
C LEU A 752 -18.97 27.01 6.14
N PHE A 753 -18.04 27.80 6.61
CA PHE A 753 -17.77 29.12 6.09
C PHE A 753 -16.30 29.50 6.25
N LEU A 754 -15.86 30.53 5.49
CA LEU A 754 -14.54 31.11 5.67
C LEU A 754 -14.42 31.74 7.05
N TYR A 755 -13.31 31.40 7.69
CA TYR A 755 -12.91 32.11 8.89
C TYR A 755 -12.55 33.56 8.54
N SER A 756 -13.26 34.50 9.14
CA SER A 756 -12.89 35.93 9.10
C SER A 756 -12.14 36.27 10.38
N ALA A 757 -10.84 36.50 10.24
CA ALA A 757 -9.94 36.84 11.34
C ALA A 757 -10.06 38.29 11.80
N THR A 758 -11.19 38.94 11.59
CA THR A 758 -11.44 40.22 12.26
C THR A 758 -11.88 39.87 13.69
N PRO A 759 -11.05 40.07 14.70
CA PRO A 759 -11.46 39.84 16.06
C PRO A 759 -12.68 40.66 16.38
N ALA A 760 -13.69 40.06 17.00
CA ALA A 760 -14.74 40.85 17.62
C ALA A 760 -14.12 41.66 18.75
N THR A 761 -13.93 42.97 18.55
CA THR A 761 -13.37 43.86 19.57
C THR A 761 -14.44 44.29 20.52
N PHE A 762 -14.10 44.36 21.79
CA PHE A 762 -14.95 44.85 22.87
C PHE A 762 -14.48 46.25 23.34
N SER A 763 -15.32 47.24 23.17
CA SER A 763 -15.05 48.59 23.68
C SER A 763 -16.32 49.13 24.36
N PRO A 764 -16.32 49.26 25.70
CA PRO A 764 -15.23 48.92 26.65
C PRO A 764 -14.93 47.42 26.74
N ALA A 765 -13.73 47.09 27.23
CA ALA A 765 -13.32 45.73 27.49
C ALA A 765 -14.30 45.02 28.43
N ARG A 766 -14.56 43.74 28.17
CA ARG A 766 -15.51 42.89 28.93
C ARG A 766 -14.78 42.10 30.01
N THR A 767 -15.54 41.64 31.01
CA THR A 767 -14.99 40.80 32.04
C THR A 767 -14.97 39.33 31.62
N VAL A 768 -13.86 38.65 31.84
CA VAL A 768 -13.77 37.19 31.73
C VAL A 768 -13.50 36.61 33.13
N THR A 769 -14.27 35.59 33.49
CA THR A 769 -14.14 34.89 34.76
C THR A 769 -13.52 33.54 34.55
N PHE A 770 -12.50 33.20 35.32
CA PHE A 770 -11.79 31.93 35.33
C PHE A 770 -12.15 31.15 36.58
N ALA A 771 -12.54 29.88 36.46
CA ALA A 771 -12.64 28.96 37.58
C ALA A 771 -11.23 28.63 38.15
N ALA A 772 -11.15 28.05 39.33
CA ALA A 772 -9.88 27.47 39.80
C ALA A 772 -9.41 26.40 38.84
N GLY A 773 -8.14 26.40 38.43
CA GLY A 773 -7.59 25.48 37.43
C GLY A 773 -6.33 26.00 36.78
N THR A 774 -5.71 25.19 35.92
CA THR A 774 -4.55 25.58 35.14
C THR A 774 -4.97 26.03 33.75
N TYR A 775 -4.50 27.21 33.36
CA TYR A 775 -4.76 27.81 32.06
C TYR A 775 -3.46 28.12 31.34
N VAL A 776 -3.49 28.02 30.00
CA VAL A 776 -2.37 28.41 29.15
C VAL A 776 -2.82 29.54 28.25
N GLY A 777 -2.09 30.65 28.30
CA GLY A 777 -2.23 31.75 27.37
C GLY A 777 -1.26 31.58 26.23
N TYR A 778 -1.70 31.94 25.01
CA TYR A 778 -0.95 31.81 23.78
C TYR A 778 -0.76 33.15 23.09
N THR A 779 0.35 33.31 22.39
CA THR A 779 0.48 34.32 21.35
C THR A 779 0.52 33.63 19.99
N PHE A 780 -0.07 34.27 18.98
CA PHE A 780 -0.19 33.69 17.63
C PHE A 780 0.42 34.64 16.60
N ASP A 781 0.97 34.10 15.51
CA ASP A 781 1.30 34.88 14.33
C ASP A 781 0.06 35.14 13.46
N GLY A 782 0.22 35.90 12.35
CA GLY A 782 -0.87 36.20 11.41
C GLY A 782 -1.46 34.98 10.71
N ALA A 783 -0.81 33.83 10.76
CA ALA A 783 -1.27 32.54 10.22
C ALA A 783 -1.93 31.65 11.29
N GLY A 784 -1.96 32.06 12.57
CA GLY A 784 -2.53 31.33 13.68
C GLY A 784 -1.58 30.31 14.32
N ASN A 785 -0.29 30.35 13.99
CA ASN A 785 0.71 29.49 14.65
C ASN A 785 1.08 30.06 16.03
N VAL A 786 1.26 29.18 17.00
CA VAL A 786 1.68 29.57 18.34
C VAL A 786 3.12 30.10 18.30
N THR A 787 3.29 31.35 18.70
CA THR A 787 4.60 32.02 18.81
C THR A 787 5.09 32.11 20.26
N GLY A 788 4.22 31.90 21.21
CA GLY A 788 4.58 31.86 22.63
C GLY A 788 3.47 31.31 23.48
N MET A 789 3.82 30.84 24.68
CA MET A 789 2.85 30.33 25.65
C MET A 789 3.23 30.72 27.07
N LYS A 790 2.20 30.85 27.95
CA LYS A 790 2.35 31.12 29.36
C LYS A 790 1.31 30.36 30.18
N ALA A 791 1.75 29.38 30.94
CA ALA A 791 0.89 28.64 31.85
C ALA A 791 0.84 29.24 33.24
N ALA A 792 -0.34 29.22 33.88
CA ALA A 792 -0.49 29.56 35.28
C ALA A 792 -1.67 28.81 35.90
N THR A 793 -1.56 28.49 37.19
CA THR A 793 -2.60 27.80 37.95
C THR A 793 -3.26 28.77 38.91
N LEU A 794 -4.58 28.87 38.83
CA LEU A 794 -5.39 29.65 39.74
C LEU A 794 -5.92 28.74 40.87
N SER A 795 -5.62 29.10 42.12
CA SER A 795 -6.12 28.36 43.30
C SER A 795 -7.58 28.67 43.64
N ARG A 796 -8.14 29.71 43.07
CA ARG A 796 -9.50 30.19 43.27
C ARG A 796 -10.02 30.92 42.04
N TRP A 797 -11.32 31.20 42.03
CA TRP A 797 -11.95 32.03 41.01
C TRP A 797 -11.24 33.38 40.90
N SER A 798 -10.98 33.79 39.66
CA SER A 798 -10.31 35.04 39.30
C SER A 798 -10.98 35.69 38.11
N THR A 799 -10.82 37.01 37.98
CA THR A 799 -11.33 37.76 36.84
C THR A 799 -10.19 38.50 36.12
N ALA A 800 -10.34 38.68 34.80
CA ALA A 800 -9.51 39.55 33.98
C ALA A 800 -10.40 40.32 33.00
N SER A 801 -9.81 41.23 32.24
CA SER A 801 -10.49 41.97 31.19
C SER A 801 -10.04 41.43 29.81
N THR A 802 -10.97 41.33 28.89
CA THR A 802 -10.73 40.98 27.51
C THR A 802 -11.24 42.09 26.57
N ASP A 803 -10.44 42.48 25.59
CA ASP A 803 -10.79 43.49 24.59
C ASP A 803 -11.15 42.88 23.22
N ALA A 804 -10.90 41.57 23.03
CA ALA A 804 -11.23 40.92 21.79
C ALA A 804 -11.51 39.42 21.98
N ARG A 805 -12.32 38.89 21.04
CA ARG A 805 -12.58 37.45 20.87
C ARG A 805 -12.22 37.09 19.45
N ALA A 806 -11.42 36.07 19.27
CA ALA A 806 -11.09 35.52 17.95
C ALA A 806 -11.22 34.01 17.95
N ILE A 807 -11.55 33.46 16.81
CA ILE A 807 -11.46 32.02 16.58
C ILE A 807 -10.12 31.77 15.91
N ILE A 808 -9.25 31.04 16.51
CA ILE A 808 -7.91 30.73 16.01
C ILE A 808 -7.83 29.23 15.89
N ASN A 809 -7.52 28.71 14.69
CA ASN A 809 -7.49 27.27 14.38
C ASN A 809 -8.78 26.52 14.81
N GLY A 810 -9.95 27.15 14.56
CA GLY A 810 -11.26 26.59 14.89
C GLY A 810 -11.68 26.65 16.36
N LEU A 811 -10.83 27.19 17.24
CA LEU A 811 -11.12 27.36 18.67
C LEU A 811 -11.32 28.84 19.01
N SER A 812 -12.26 29.13 19.92
CA SER A 812 -12.53 30.47 20.38
C SER A 812 -11.57 30.88 21.46
N TYR A 813 -10.91 32.02 21.31
CA TYR A 813 -9.95 32.61 22.25
C TYR A 813 -10.37 34.02 22.65
N LEU A 814 -10.10 34.37 23.90
CA LEU A 814 -10.26 35.70 24.43
C LEU A 814 -8.90 36.36 24.64
N HIS A 815 -8.69 37.59 24.07
CA HIS A 815 -7.47 38.35 24.27
C HIS A 815 -7.52 39.03 25.64
N ILE A 816 -6.59 38.67 26.50
CA ILE A 816 -6.57 39.18 27.87
C ILE A 816 -5.71 40.45 27.91
N VAL A 817 -6.27 41.52 28.48
CA VAL A 817 -5.59 42.83 28.52
C VAL A 817 -5.03 43.18 29.88
N ASN A 818 -5.35 42.41 30.93
CA ASN A 818 -4.79 42.63 32.27
C ASN A 818 -4.52 41.31 33.01
N GLY A 819 -3.85 41.41 34.15
CA GLY A 819 -3.56 40.24 34.99
C GLY A 819 -2.43 39.37 34.46
N ILE A 820 -2.45 38.06 34.83
CA ILE A 820 -1.36 37.12 34.61
C ILE A 820 -1.11 36.91 33.11
N TRP A 821 -2.17 36.91 32.30
CA TRP A 821 -2.11 36.65 30.84
C TRP A 821 -2.29 37.89 29.99
N ALA A 822 -1.99 39.09 30.53
CA ALA A 822 -2.06 40.33 29.73
C ALA A 822 -1.22 40.19 28.44
N GLY A 823 -1.84 40.43 27.25
CA GLY A 823 -1.24 40.25 25.94
C GLY A 823 -1.29 38.83 25.35
N TYR A 824 -1.94 37.89 26.07
CA TYR A 824 -2.12 36.52 25.62
C TYR A 824 -3.57 36.22 25.29
N TRP A 825 -3.76 35.24 24.40
CA TRP A 825 -5.05 34.66 24.05
C TRP A 825 -5.30 33.42 24.89
N ILE A 826 -6.42 33.38 25.61
CA ILE A 826 -6.85 32.23 26.42
C ILE A 826 -8.00 31.51 25.73
N LEU A 827 -7.91 30.19 25.65
CA LEU A 827 -8.99 29.35 25.09
C LEU A 827 -10.29 29.55 25.92
N GLU A 828 -11.35 29.90 25.21
CA GLU A 828 -12.68 30.00 25.84
C GLU A 828 -13.24 28.58 26.08
N SER A 829 -13.71 28.35 27.30
CA SER A 829 -14.22 27.05 27.74
C SER A 829 -15.35 27.26 28.78
N SER A 830 -15.96 26.20 29.25
CA SER A 830 -16.92 26.27 30.37
C SER A 830 -16.30 26.79 31.68
N SER A 831 -14.97 26.75 31.77
CA SER A 831 -14.20 27.26 32.91
C SER A 831 -13.70 28.70 32.71
N THR A 832 -13.91 29.29 31.53
CA THR A 832 -13.59 30.68 31.16
C THR A 832 -14.83 31.34 30.60
N VAL A 833 -15.54 32.08 31.44
CA VAL A 833 -16.85 32.63 31.08
C VAL A 833 -16.73 34.12 30.83
N LEU A 834 -17.13 34.57 29.60
CA LEU A 834 -17.26 35.96 29.23
C LEU A 834 -18.58 36.51 29.76
N SER A 835 -18.51 37.60 30.54
CA SER A 835 -19.67 38.32 31.10
C SER A 835 -19.78 39.77 30.55
#